data_b694af8fe26cd52aa1f894a5389b1b3b
#
_entry.id   b694af8fe26cd52aa1f894a5389b1b3b
#
_cell.length_a   1.000
_cell.length_b   1.000
_cell.length_c   1.000
_cell.angle_alpha   90.00
_cell.angle_beta   90.00
_cell.angle_gamma   90.00
#
_symmetry.space_group_name_H-M   'P 1'
#
loop_
_entity.id
_entity.type
_entity.pdbx_description
1 polymer ?
#
loop_
_entity_poly.entity_id
_entity_poly.type
_entity_poly.pdbx_seq_one_letter_code
_entity_poly.pdbx_strand_id
1 'polypeptide(L)'
;MTLRQGIAVLILLFVHLLPTQAHGYLVRAIPADRSTLPRPPTRLQYWFSEALEWRFSELNLRSQSGAVIATGGVDEANPSLLSLQVPPDLPDGAYIVELRPAFASDGHVIAESRVFFVGEEVGGISGRAADSSAILLEVLWRALLDGANMLFFGSSLLYALVLLPAWGSPKYPAGGLPPRVMRRLRNSLVMAVALALAANVLALVQQSMVFFEADALQVIQQNLWQVVQIGSRFGDVWTFRMVLLIFTAVLIFVAEYYRDMMPRLTAGIWKGMAWMGALLIGLTMVTSHAAGSLLMPWLAIAVNWLHALAAAFWLGGIMALVLVLPIALKPYAGDVRRQALLAVMARFSRLVTPMVLIVMVTGVYNALNWFVSPSDLGTGYGRSLGLKLIMVALLLAVGGLHHLSLRPQMAIPQQLDRLLKAAFKLGMGLRLEVVFALLTLLAAAWLSATPIPQPESLQSQVDAPQATQRLGGYTITSAVIPGGPGVNTYDIVISRAEQPLTDLRVFVQMVNPARAWRGEWLLAEPVEKGLYVASGDEIDAAGTWWTLMDMMDEEGVTTRAAFVWEISESAAILQFRQPQLIHGLALLLILAVLGVWAYPHARRLFVGLNMTLASGLMALTAVIVALGVMGFGAAFISQQQAAYERTLNPPPAQVNAVLPDADSLRRGAALYSEHCLVWQGQSADFRALRAQLDDVRDDFLYAVIAAGWRDLPPCTGVLSAGQRWDIVNYFRTFEARPSA
;
A
#
# COMPACT_ATOMS: atom_id res chain seq x y z
N MET A 1 -37.24 16.12 5.37
CA MET A 1 -36.20 15.30 5.96
C MET A 1 -35.28 16.20 6.80
N THR A 2 -35.20 15.98 8.11
CA THR A 2 -34.26 16.76 8.95
C THR A 2 -32.83 16.39 8.60
N LEU A 3 -31.87 17.30 8.78
CA LEU A 3 -30.43 17.07 8.54
C LEU A 3 -29.95 15.77 9.22
N ARG A 4 -30.50 15.44 10.39
CA ARG A 4 -30.22 14.19 11.13
C ARG A 4 -30.66 12.94 10.37
N GLN A 5 -31.79 12.96 9.70
CA GLN A 5 -32.30 11.84 8.89
C GLN A 5 -31.50 11.69 7.61
N GLY A 6 -31.05 12.79 6.98
CA GLY A 6 -30.15 12.74 5.82
C GLY A 6 -28.80 12.14 6.14
N ILE A 7 -28.21 12.50 7.27
CA ILE A 7 -26.91 11.93 7.76
C ILE A 7 -27.06 10.45 8.09
N ALA A 8 -28.16 10.03 8.75
CA ALA A 8 -28.41 8.63 9.06
C ALA A 8 -28.60 7.76 7.81
N VAL A 9 -29.30 8.26 6.79
CA VAL A 9 -29.47 7.58 5.50
C VAL A 9 -28.14 7.51 4.75
N LEU A 10 -27.30 8.56 4.80
CA LEU A 10 -25.98 8.56 4.20
C LEU A 10 -25.04 7.54 4.87
N ILE A 11 -25.05 7.46 6.20
CA ILE A 11 -24.29 6.47 6.97
C ILE A 11 -24.75 5.04 6.62
N LEU A 12 -26.06 4.80 6.56
CA LEU A 12 -26.64 3.50 6.18
C LEU A 12 -26.31 3.11 4.73
N LEU A 13 -26.36 4.05 3.79
CA LEU A 13 -25.92 3.82 2.40
C LEU A 13 -24.43 3.50 2.32
N PHE A 14 -23.60 4.17 3.15
CA PHE A 14 -22.17 3.94 3.19
C PHE A 14 -21.81 2.54 3.72
N VAL A 15 -22.49 2.10 4.78
CA VAL A 15 -22.29 0.76 5.39
C VAL A 15 -22.61 -0.38 4.41
N HIS A 16 -23.53 -0.17 3.45
CA HIS A 16 -23.90 -1.20 2.47
C HIS A 16 -23.05 -1.20 1.19
N LEU A 17 -22.18 -0.21 0.99
CA LEU A 17 -21.49 0.02 -0.29
C LEU A 17 -20.00 -0.31 -0.28
N LEU A 18 -19.39 -0.63 0.86
CA LEU A 18 -17.96 -0.81 0.97
C LEU A 18 -17.59 -2.25 1.36
N PRO A 19 -17.05 -3.03 0.44
CA PRO A 19 -16.28 -4.21 0.79
C PRO A 19 -14.82 -3.82 1.07
N THR A 20 -14.30 -4.36 2.12
CA THR A 20 -13.08 -3.97 2.80
C THR A 20 -12.00 -5.03 2.64
N GLN A 21 -10.78 -4.63 2.32
CA GLN A 21 -9.56 -5.42 2.59
C GLN A 21 -8.34 -4.50 2.58
N ALA A 22 -7.44 -4.73 3.51
CA ALA A 22 -6.22 -3.97 3.58
C ALA A 22 -5.16 -4.55 4.50
N HIS A 23 -3.96 -4.33 4.17
CA HIS A 23 -2.64 -4.39 4.80
C HIS A 23 -1.84 -5.65 4.61
N GLY A 24 -0.53 -5.42 4.65
CA GLY A 24 0.50 -6.37 4.50
C GLY A 24 0.29 -7.62 5.35
N TYR A 25 -0.32 -8.62 4.77
CA TYR A 25 -0.54 -9.93 5.36
C TYR A 25 -0.12 -11.00 4.35
N LEU A 26 0.15 -12.18 4.87
CA LEU A 26 0.46 -13.32 4.04
C LEU A 26 -0.81 -13.79 3.31
N VAL A 27 -0.77 -13.74 1.99
CA VAL A 27 -1.87 -14.14 1.10
C VAL A 27 -1.80 -15.63 0.81
N ARG A 28 -0.57 -16.13 0.58
CA ARG A 28 -0.33 -17.53 0.21
C ARG A 28 1.01 -17.99 0.73
N ALA A 29 1.07 -19.25 1.13
CA ALA A 29 2.29 -19.95 1.57
C ALA A 29 2.48 -21.24 0.79
N ILE A 30 3.67 -21.47 0.29
CA ILE A 30 4.10 -22.75 -0.27
C ILE A 30 5.46 -23.10 0.35
N PRO A 31 5.54 -24.20 1.11
CA PRO A 31 4.46 -25.10 1.51
C PRO A 31 3.46 -24.43 2.47
N ALA A 32 2.25 -24.98 2.55
CA ALA A 32 1.26 -24.53 3.53
C ALA A 32 1.75 -24.82 4.96
N ASP A 33 1.29 -24.00 5.92
CA ASP A 33 1.63 -24.25 7.33
C ASP A 33 1.19 -25.65 7.78
N ARG A 34 2.10 -26.35 8.45
CA ARG A 34 1.92 -27.74 8.96
C ARG A 34 1.65 -28.77 7.87
N SER A 35 2.00 -28.50 6.61
CA SER A 35 1.94 -29.52 5.56
C SER A 35 3.06 -30.53 5.71
N THR A 36 2.74 -31.81 5.42
CA THR A 36 3.72 -32.89 5.34
C THR A 36 4.00 -33.16 3.88
N LEU A 37 5.25 -33.03 3.50
CA LEU A 37 5.72 -33.25 2.12
C LEU A 37 6.51 -34.57 2.09
N PRO A 38 6.27 -35.45 1.11
CA PRO A 38 7.04 -36.70 0.99
C PRO A 38 8.50 -36.46 0.55
N ARG A 39 8.83 -35.28 0.01
CA ARG A 39 10.20 -34.84 -0.34
C ARG A 39 10.39 -33.36 -0.05
N PRO A 40 11.65 -32.86 0.10
CA PRO A 40 11.91 -31.44 0.25
C PRO A 40 11.32 -30.64 -0.92
N PRO A 41 10.68 -29.48 -0.64
CA PRO A 41 10.27 -28.57 -1.70
C PRO A 41 11.52 -27.94 -2.33
N THR A 42 11.50 -27.67 -3.63
CA THR A 42 12.61 -26.99 -4.32
C THR A 42 12.73 -25.51 -3.92
N ARG A 43 11.60 -24.91 -3.60
CA ARG A 43 11.53 -23.49 -3.23
C ARG A 43 10.45 -23.26 -2.19
N LEU A 44 10.72 -22.35 -1.23
CA LEU A 44 9.71 -21.79 -0.33
C LEU A 44 9.24 -20.46 -0.93
N GLN A 45 7.92 -20.22 -0.94
CA GLN A 45 7.32 -19.04 -1.52
C GLN A 45 6.19 -18.52 -0.63
N TYR A 46 6.28 -17.24 -0.25
CA TYR A 46 5.34 -16.57 0.65
C TYR A 46 4.92 -15.25 0.04
N TRP A 47 3.67 -15.19 -0.46
CA TRP A 47 3.11 -14.00 -1.09
C TRP A 47 2.41 -13.13 -0.08
N PHE A 48 2.71 -11.84 -0.14
CA PHE A 48 2.11 -10.82 0.71
C PHE A 48 1.20 -9.90 -0.10
N SER A 49 0.26 -9.25 0.60
CA SER A 49 -0.75 -8.39 -0.01
C SER A 49 -0.18 -7.06 -0.54
N GLU A 50 1.07 -6.73 -0.22
CA GLU A 50 1.73 -5.50 -0.68
C GLU A 50 3.25 -5.69 -0.82
N ALA A 51 3.90 -4.71 -1.47
CA ALA A 51 5.33 -4.73 -1.70
C ALA A 51 6.14 -4.69 -0.41
N LEU A 52 7.25 -5.39 -0.41
CA LEU A 52 8.18 -5.53 0.71
C LEU A 52 9.44 -4.67 0.47
N GLU A 53 10.05 -4.22 1.56
CA GLU A 53 11.37 -3.59 1.56
C GLU A 53 12.44 -4.68 1.43
N TRP A 54 13.05 -4.79 0.27
CA TRP A 54 13.95 -5.88 -0.08
C TRP A 54 15.19 -6.01 0.81
N ARG A 55 15.69 -4.90 1.39
CA ARG A 55 16.86 -4.89 2.29
C ARG A 55 16.54 -5.31 3.71
N PHE A 56 15.27 -5.31 4.10
CA PHE A 56 14.85 -5.49 5.48
C PHE A 56 13.86 -6.63 5.64
N SER A 57 13.56 -7.33 4.53
CA SER A 57 12.71 -8.52 4.55
C SER A 57 13.55 -9.77 4.40
N GLU A 58 13.33 -10.73 5.28
CA GLU A 58 14.10 -11.96 5.38
C GLU A 58 13.20 -13.19 5.45
N LEU A 59 13.73 -14.29 4.93
CA LEU A 59 13.13 -15.62 4.97
C LEU A 59 14.21 -16.61 5.39
N ASN A 60 14.06 -17.23 6.56
CA ASN A 60 15.03 -18.18 7.10
C ASN A 60 14.43 -19.57 7.23
N LEU A 61 15.07 -20.58 6.68
CA LEU A 61 14.78 -21.98 6.91
C LEU A 61 15.65 -22.52 8.02
N ARG A 62 15.03 -23.06 9.07
CA ARG A 62 15.73 -23.65 10.22
C ARG A 62 15.37 -25.11 10.40
N SER A 63 16.36 -25.86 10.87
CA SER A 63 16.15 -27.23 11.36
C SER A 63 15.40 -27.24 12.70
N GLN A 64 14.93 -28.39 13.10
CA GLN A 64 14.34 -28.61 14.44
C GLN A 64 15.29 -28.24 15.60
N SER A 65 16.61 -28.30 15.38
CA SER A 65 17.61 -27.87 16.36
C SER A 65 17.82 -26.36 16.42
N GLY A 66 17.17 -25.58 15.53
CA GLY A 66 17.29 -24.14 15.44
C GLY A 66 18.43 -23.64 14.53
N ALA A 67 19.22 -24.55 13.93
CA ALA A 67 20.27 -24.14 12.99
C ALA A 67 19.66 -23.60 11.70
N VAL A 68 20.17 -22.47 11.19
CA VAL A 68 19.79 -21.91 9.90
C VAL A 68 20.37 -22.77 8.79
N ILE A 69 19.52 -23.27 7.91
CA ILE A 69 19.89 -24.14 6.78
C ILE A 69 20.06 -23.30 5.51
N ALA A 70 19.13 -22.39 5.26
CA ALA A 70 19.14 -21.52 4.09
C ALA A 70 18.46 -20.19 4.42
N THR A 71 18.82 -19.14 3.67
CA THR A 71 18.24 -17.80 3.78
C THR A 71 17.75 -17.34 2.42
N GLY A 72 16.63 -16.62 2.40
CA GLY A 72 16.05 -16.02 1.22
C GLY A 72 15.59 -14.58 1.49
N GLY A 73 15.01 -13.96 0.50
CA GLY A 73 14.56 -12.58 0.57
C GLY A 73 13.45 -12.27 -0.42
N VAL A 74 13.27 -10.98 -0.70
CA VAL A 74 12.29 -10.52 -1.68
C VAL A 74 12.74 -10.93 -3.07
N ASP A 75 11.81 -11.47 -3.85
CA ASP A 75 12.04 -11.86 -5.22
C ASP A 75 12.23 -10.64 -6.13
N GLU A 76 13.20 -10.69 -7.04
CA GLU A 76 13.55 -9.55 -7.91
C GLU A 76 12.42 -9.18 -8.88
N ALA A 77 11.68 -10.17 -9.35
CA ALA A 77 10.58 -9.98 -10.30
C ALA A 77 9.26 -9.61 -9.62
N ASN A 78 9.08 -10.02 -8.35
CA ASN A 78 7.86 -9.74 -7.60
C ASN A 78 8.15 -9.18 -6.21
N PRO A 79 8.02 -7.86 -6.01
CA PRO A 79 8.31 -7.22 -4.73
C PRO A 79 7.37 -7.62 -3.58
N SER A 80 6.29 -8.36 -3.86
CA SER A 80 5.37 -8.87 -2.83
C SER A 80 5.63 -10.33 -2.45
N LEU A 81 6.69 -10.95 -2.98
CA LEU A 81 7.05 -12.35 -2.76
C LEU A 81 8.34 -12.46 -1.95
N LEU A 82 8.30 -13.19 -0.82
CA LEU A 82 9.50 -13.76 -0.21
C LEU A 82 9.74 -15.14 -0.80
N SER A 83 10.93 -15.36 -1.33
CA SER A 83 11.32 -16.67 -1.88
C SER A 83 12.67 -17.14 -1.35
N LEU A 84 12.81 -18.46 -1.23
CA LEU A 84 14.03 -19.12 -0.79
C LEU A 84 14.19 -20.43 -1.54
N GLN A 85 15.34 -20.65 -2.15
CA GLN A 85 15.67 -21.95 -2.75
C GLN A 85 16.12 -22.90 -1.66
N VAL A 86 15.49 -24.07 -1.57
CA VAL A 86 15.77 -25.08 -0.57
C VAL A 86 16.91 -25.98 -1.05
N PRO A 87 17.88 -26.33 -0.20
CA PRO A 87 18.89 -27.32 -0.55
C PRO A 87 18.26 -28.68 -0.92
N PRO A 88 18.70 -29.35 -2.01
CA PRO A 88 18.09 -30.60 -2.47
C PRO A 88 18.28 -31.77 -1.48
N ASP A 89 19.30 -31.73 -0.65
CA ASP A 89 19.67 -32.80 0.28
C ASP A 89 19.04 -32.62 1.67
N LEU A 90 17.87 -31.98 1.77
CA LEU A 90 17.22 -31.74 3.05
C LEU A 90 16.69 -33.09 3.64
N PRO A 91 17.15 -33.54 4.83
CA PRO A 91 16.72 -34.80 5.41
C PRO A 91 15.24 -34.80 5.82
N ASP A 92 14.68 -35.97 6.04
CA ASP A 92 13.35 -36.09 6.64
C ASP A 92 13.33 -35.48 8.04
N GLY A 93 12.27 -34.75 8.34
CA GLY A 93 12.13 -34.07 9.64
C GLY A 93 11.20 -32.86 9.62
N ALA A 94 11.21 -32.15 10.72
CA ALA A 94 10.44 -30.91 10.87
C ALA A 94 11.33 -29.67 10.62
N TYR A 95 10.76 -28.73 9.91
CA TYR A 95 11.44 -27.50 9.52
C TYR A 95 10.62 -26.28 9.94
N ILE A 96 11.32 -25.28 10.46
CA ILE A 96 10.73 -24.01 10.87
C ILE A 96 11.11 -22.96 9.83
N VAL A 97 10.13 -22.27 9.31
CA VAL A 97 10.31 -21.13 8.40
C VAL A 97 10.04 -19.85 9.18
N GLU A 98 11.06 -19.05 9.35
CA GLU A 98 10.92 -17.73 9.94
C GLU A 98 10.73 -16.70 8.85
N LEU A 99 9.58 -16.04 8.88
CA LEU A 99 9.20 -14.97 7.96
C LEU A 99 9.37 -13.63 8.66
N ARG A 100 10.06 -12.72 8.03
CA ARG A 100 10.25 -11.37 8.53
C ARG A 100 10.03 -10.34 7.42
N PRO A 101 8.76 -10.21 6.92
CA PRO A 101 8.43 -9.19 5.95
C PRO A 101 8.46 -7.80 6.56
N ALA A 102 9.14 -6.87 5.91
CA ALA A 102 9.09 -5.44 6.16
C ALA A 102 8.30 -4.77 5.05
N PHE A 103 7.15 -4.19 5.36
CA PHE A 103 6.26 -3.62 4.35
C PHE A 103 6.72 -2.23 3.90
N ALA A 104 6.80 -2.03 2.57
CA ALA A 104 7.28 -0.78 2.00
C ALA A 104 6.30 0.39 2.21
N SER A 105 5.01 0.11 2.42
CA SER A 105 3.98 1.14 2.56
C SER A 105 4.14 1.97 3.82
N ASP A 106 4.41 1.34 4.97
CA ASP A 106 4.43 1.96 6.29
C ASP A 106 5.65 1.62 7.14
N GLY A 107 6.54 0.74 6.63
CA GLY A 107 7.73 0.27 7.33
C GLY A 107 7.41 -0.72 8.46
N HIS A 108 6.19 -1.26 8.53
CA HIS A 108 5.84 -2.24 9.54
C HIS A 108 6.57 -3.56 9.29
N VAL A 109 7.05 -4.20 10.34
CA VAL A 109 7.71 -5.51 10.27
C VAL A 109 6.89 -6.51 11.08
N ILE A 110 6.56 -7.62 10.45
CA ILE A 110 5.91 -8.76 11.13
C ILE A 110 6.96 -9.85 11.25
N ALA A 111 7.06 -10.48 12.41
CA ALA A 111 7.82 -11.71 12.58
C ALA A 111 6.82 -12.87 12.78
N GLU A 112 6.87 -13.85 11.90
CA GLU A 112 5.99 -15.02 11.94
C GLU A 112 6.83 -16.28 11.72
N SER A 113 6.47 -17.36 12.41
CA SER A 113 7.10 -18.67 12.21
C SER A 113 6.06 -19.67 11.74
N ARG A 114 6.41 -20.43 10.70
CA ARG A 114 5.61 -21.52 10.15
C ARG A 114 6.38 -22.82 10.20
N VAL A 115 5.70 -23.93 10.11
CA VAL A 115 6.30 -25.26 10.18
C VAL A 115 5.83 -26.09 8.99
N PHE A 116 6.74 -26.84 8.38
CA PHE A 116 6.39 -27.94 7.48
C PHE A 116 7.22 -29.18 7.80
N PHE A 117 6.79 -30.32 7.31
CA PHE A 117 7.42 -31.62 7.56
C PHE A 117 7.85 -32.23 6.26
N VAL A 118 8.99 -32.93 6.26
CA VAL A 118 9.46 -33.76 5.15
C VAL A 118 9.50 -35.21 5.64
N GLY A 119 8.90 -36.14 4.89
CA GLY A 119 8.74 -37.52 5.26
C GLY A 119 7.57 -37.76 6.19
N GLU A 120 7.81 -37.95 7.51
CA GLU A 120 6.76 -38.18 8.50
C GLU A 120 6.52 -36.94 9.39
N GLU A 121 5.27 -36.78 9.85
CA GLU A 121 4.91 -35.69 10.75
C GLU A 121 5.54 -35.90 12.14
N VAL A 122 6.40 -35.00 12.57
CA VAL A 122 7.00 -35.00 13.90
C VAL A 122 6.11 -34.19 14.84
N GLY A 123 5.42 -34.85 15.74
CA GLY A 123 4.54 -34.19 16.71
C GLY A 123 5.28 -33.24 17.68
N GLY A 124 4.60 -32.18 18.10
CA GLY A 124 5.04 -31.30 19.19
C GLY A 124 5.78 -30.03 18.78
N ILE A 125 5.94 -29.74 17.49
CA ILE A 125 6.51 -28.48 17.00
C ILE A 125 5.37 -27.51 16.62
N SER A 126 5.35 -26.36 17.27
CA SER A 126 4.46 -25.26 16.90
C SER A 126 5.28 -24.06 16.46
N GLY A 127 5.03 -23.55 15.26
CA GLY A 127 5.48 -22.22 14.88
C GLY A 127 4.94 -21.20 15.89
N ARG A 128 5.76 -20.26 16.30
CA ARG A 128 5.32 -19.18 17.18
C ARG A 128 4.77 -18.09 16.33
N ALA A 129 3.45 -17.86 16.38
CA ALA A 129 2.89 -16.63 15.84
C ALA A 129 3.55 -15.44 16.57
N ALA A 130 4.06 -14.48 15.83
CA ALA A 130 4.64 -13.29 16.45
C ALA A 130 3.59 -12.61 17.31
N ASP A 131 3.99 -12.20 18.51
CA ASP A 131 3.13 -11.43 19.40
C ASP A 131 2.82 -10.09 18.72
N SER A 132 1.59 -9.90 18.28
CA SER A 132 1.10 -8.72 17.55
C SER A 132 0.94 -7.48 18.45
N SER A 133 1.63 -7.45 19.59
CA SER A 133 1.58 -6.33 20.51
C SER A 133 2.34 -5.13 19.95
N ALA A 134 1.73 -3.94 19.99
CA ALA A 134 2.35 -2.69 19.58
C ALA A 134 3.61 -2.41 20.41
N ILE A 135 4.70 -2.02 19.77
CA ILE A 135 5.93 -1.65 20.46
C ILE A 135 5.72 -0.33 21.20
N LEU A 136 5.92 -0.31 22.50
CA LEU A 136 5.67 0.87 23.34
C LEU A 136 6.42 2.12 22.84
N LEU A 137 7.67 1.97 22.41
CA LEU A 137 8.47 3.08 21.90
C LEU A 137 7.86 3.66 20.60
N GLU A 138 7.29 2.80 19.75
CA GLU A 138 6.60 3.21 18.55
C GLU A 138 5.35 4.05 18.87
N VAL A 139 4.54 3.58 19.81
CA VAL A 139 3.36 4.33 20.28
C VAL A 139 3.76 5.69 20.83
N LEU A 140 4.84 5.76 21.61
CA LEU A 140 5.30 7.01 22.22
C LEU A 140 5.79 8.03 21.18
N TRP A 141 6.64 7.62 20.22
CA TRP A 141 7.11 8.61 19.24
C TRP A 141 5.99 9.00 18.25
N ARG A 142 5.09 8.08 17.88
CA ARG A 142 3.90 8.40 17.05
C ARG A 142 3.01 9.41 17.77
N ALA A 143 2.65 9.15 19.03
CA ALA A 143 1.84 10.09 19.83
C ALA A 143 2.51 11.46 19.97
N LEU A 144 3.82 11.48 20.20
CA LEU A 144 4.59 12.72 20.34
C LEU A 144 4.64 13.51 19.03
N LEU A 145 4.88 12.84 17.90
CA LEU A 145 4.94 13.45 16.57
C LEU A 145 3.59 14.01 16.15
N ASP A 146 2.53 13.20 16.26
CA ASP A 146 1.19 13.62 15.90
C ASP A 146 0.69 14.73 16.80
N GLY A 147 0.92 14.63 18.11
CA GLY A 147 0.59 15.68 19.07
C GLY A 147 1.33 16.99 18.80
N ALA A 148 2.61 16.93 18.46
CA ALA A 148 3.41 18.08 18.07
C ALA A 148 2.92 18.74 16.78
N ASN A 149 2.67 17.95 15.73
CA ASN A 149 2.15 18.43 14.46
C ASN A 149 0.75 19.04 14.62
N MET A 150 -0.12 18.41 15.41
CA MET A 150 -1.45 18.93 15.70
C MET A 150 -1.41 20.23 16.51
N LEU A 151 -0.54 20.31 17.52
CA LEU A 151 -0.34 21.55 18.29
C LEU A 151 0.19 22.66 17.38
N PHE A 152 1.14 22.37 16.49
CA PHE A 152 1.68 23.33 15.54
C PHE A 152 0.61 23.86 14.57
N PHE A 153 -0.09 22.96 13.89
CA PHE A 153 -1.14 23.31 12.94
C PHE A 153 -2.32 24.01 13.61
N GLY A 154 -2.80 23.48 14.75
CA GLY A 154 -3.87 24.05 15.53
C GLY A 154 -3.54 25.44 16.09
N SER A 155 -2.31 25.67 16.57
CA SER A 155 -1.84 26.99 17.02
C SER A 155 -1.80 27.99 15.86
N SER A 156 -1.34 27.56 14.68
CA SER A 156 -1.25 28.39 13.49
C SER A 156 -2.64 28.82 13.00
N LEU A 157 -3.59 27.90 12.96
CA LEU A 157 -4.97 28.21 12.57
C LEU A 157 -5.71 28.99 13.67
N LEU A 158 -5.48 28.69 14.94
CA LEU A 158 -6.02 29.48 16.04
C LEU A 158 -5.58 30.94 15.92
N TYR A 159 -4.30 31.19 15.62
CA TYR A 159 -3.78 32.55 15.36
C TYR A 159 -4.53 33.21 14.19
N ALA A 160 -4.53 32.57 13.02
CA ALA A 160 -5.00 33.18 11.78
C ALA A 160 -6.53 33.36 11.73
N LEU A 161 -7.29 32.37 12.22
CA LEU A 161 -8.74 32.29 12.02
C LEU A 161 -9.56 32.69 13.26
N VAL A 162 -8.99 32.63 14.43
CA VAL A 162 -9.72 32.91 15.69
C VAL A 162 -9.21 34.15 16.38
N LEU A 163 -7.94 34.21 16.78
CA LEU A 163 -7.39 35.28 17.60
C LEU A 163 -7.19 36.58 16.83
N LEU A 164 -6.58 36.49 15.61
CA LEU A 164 -6.33 37.67 14.81
C LEU A 164 -7.61 38.43 14.44
N PRO A 165 -8.70 37.77 13.97
CA PRO A 165 -9.96 38.44 13.72
C PRO A 165 -10.72 38.91 14.98
N ALA A 166 -10.45 38.27 16.14
CA ALA A 166 -11.09 38.70 17.40
C ALA A 166 -10.36 39.85 18.07
N TRP A 167 -9.01 39.89 17.98
CA TRP A 167 -8.17 40.86 18.71
C TRP A 167 -7.10 41.52 17.85
N GLY A 168 -6.97 41.18 16.60
CA GLY A 168 -5.97 41.77 15.71
C GLY A 168 -6.14 43.28 15.60
N SER A 169 -5.03 44.03 15.72
CA SER A 169 -5.03 45.49 15.67
C SER A 169 -3.83 45.98 14.85
N PRO A 170 -4.00 46.96 13.97
CA PRO A 170 -2.89 47.66 13.31
C PRO A 170 -1.91 48.35 14.28
N LYS A 171 -2.33 48.54 15.53
CA LYS A 171 -1.51 49.13 16.59
C LYS A 171 -0.28 48.29 16.93
N TYR A 172 -0.33 46.97 16.67
CA TYR A 172 0.78 46.09 16.97
C TYR A 172 1.61 45.80 15.72
N PRO A 173 2.91 45.47 15.88
CA PRO A 173 3.74 45.04 14.76
C PRO A 173 3.08 43.96 13.90
N ALA A 174 3.22 44.08 12.60
CA ALA A 174 2.59 43.15 11.61
C ALA A 174 1.05 43.12 11.68
N GLY A 175 0.38 44.15 12.23
CA GLY A 175 -1.07 44.13 12.37
C GLY A 175 -1.58 43.01 13.30
N GLY A 176 -0.75 42.53 14.19
CA GLY A 176 -0.92 41.28 14.91
C GLY A 176 -1.65 41.43 16.26
N LEU A 177 -1.37 40.47 17.12
CA LEU A 177 -1.91 40.37 18.48
C LEU A 177 -1.01 41.10 19.49
N PRO A 178 -1.51 41.38 20.73
CA PRO A 178 -0.68 41.90 21.78
C PRO A 178 0.61 41.11 22.00
N PRO A 179 1.76 41.75 22.27
CA PRO A 179 3.08 41.07 22.33
C PRO A 179 3.13 39.89 23.28
N ARG A 180 2.40 39.91 24.40
CA ARG A 180 2.31 38.80 25.35
C ARG A 180 1.61 37.57 24.76
N VAL A 181 0.61 37.76 23.88
CA VAL A 181 -0.14 36.70 23.21
C VAL A 181 0.72 36.10 22.09
N MET A 182 1.35 36.97 21.29
CA MET A 182 2.29 36.54 20.24
C MET A 182 3.46 35.74 20.82
N ARG A 183 4.04 36.20 21.95
CA ARG A 183 5.13 35.42 22.60
C ARG A 183 4.66 34.04 23.03
N ARG A 184 3.44 33.92 23.56
CA ARG A 184 2.90 32.62 23.98
C ARG A 184 2.64 31.68 22.78
N LEU A 185 2.06 32.20 21.69
CA LEU A 185 1.86 31.47 20.44
C LEU A 185 3.20 31.03 19.83
N ARG A 186 4.17 31.93 19.70
CA ARG A 186 5.51 31.60 19.23
C ARG A 186 6.10 30.46 20.07
N ASN A 187 6.04 30.59 21.42
CA ASN A 187 6.60 29.52 22.27
C ASN A 187 5.89 28.19 22.10
N SER A 188 4.56 28.16 21.84
CA SER A 188 3.86 26.93 21.53
C SER A 188 4.29 26.32 20.17
N LEU A 189 4.54 27.16 19.17
CA LEU A 189 5.06 26.70 17.86
C LEU A 189 6.50 26.17 17.97
N VAL A 190 7.39 26.89 18.69
CA VAL A 190 8.77 26.45 18.93
C VAL A 190 8.78 25.13 19.69
N MET A 191 7.97 25.01 20.73
CA MET A 191 7.82 23.78 21.50
C MET A 191 7.35 22.63 20.60
N ALA A 192 6.33 22.87 19.76
CA ALA A 192 5.81 21.86 18.84
C ALA A 192 6.89 21.39 17.85
N VAL A 193 7.66 22.30 17.24
CA VAL A 193 8.76 21.95 16.34
C VAL A 193 9.85 21.16 17.07
N ALA A 194 10.23 21.58 18.28
CA ALA A 194 11.24 20.87 19.08
C ALA A 194 10.78 19.44 19.44
N LEU A 195 9.51 19.27 19.83
CA LEU A 195 8.93 17.95 20.10
C LEU A 195 8.85 17.09 18.83
N ALA A 196 8.49 17.68 17.69
CA ALA A 196 8.46 16.97 16.41
C ALA A 196 9.86 16.53 15.97
N LEU A 197 10.88 17.36 16.15
CA LEU A 197 12.28 16.98 15.88
C LEU A 197 12.73 15.82 16.77
N ALA A 198 12.46 15.89 18.07
CA ALA A 198 12.79 14.82 19.01
C ALA A 198 12.05 13.52 18.65
N ALA A 199 10.75 13.60 18.32
CA ALA A 199 9.97 12.46 17.88
C ALA A 199 10.51 11.83 16.58
N ASN A 200 10.98 12.65 15.62
CA ASN A 200 11.60 12.15 14.40
C ASN A 200 12.92 11.41 14.65
N VAL A 201 13.76 11.90 15.55
CA VAL A 201 14.98 11.18 15.94
C VAL A 201 14.63 9.85 16.58
N LEU A 202 13.68 9.82 17.52
CA LEU A 202 13.19 8.58 18.13
C LEU A 202 12.60 7.62 17.11
N ALA A 203 11.87 8.14 16.11
CA ALA A 203 11.29 7.34 15.04
C ALA A 203 12.35 6.61 14.21
N LEU A 204 13.44 7.29 13.83
CA LEU A 204 14.51 6.67 13.05
C LEU A 204 15.24 5.60 13.87
N VAL A 205 15.54 5.89 15.13
CA VAL A 205 16.20 4.91 16.03
C VAL A 205 15.29 3.68 16.21
N GLN A 206 14.02 3.88 16.55
CA GLN A 206 13.07 2.79 16.76
C GLN A 206 12.87 1.96 15.48
N GLN A 207 12.73 2.60 14.31
CA GLN A 207 12.60 1.88 13.04
C GLN A 207 13.87 1.06 12.73
N SER A 208 15.04 1.60 13.04
CA SER A 208 16.31 0.86 12.88
C SER A 208 16.43 -0.32 13.85
N MET A 209 15.96 -0.15 15.09
CA MET A 209 15.89 -1.26 16.06
C MET A 209 15.02 -2.40 15.53
N VAL A 210 13.86 -2.07 14.90
CA VAL A 210 12.93 -3.05 14.35
C VAL A 210 13.52 -3.71 13.10
N PHE A 211 14.14 -2.95 12.19
CA PHE A 211 14.70 -3.51 10.95
C PHE A 211 15.91 -4.41 11.17
N PHE A 212 16.73 -4.13 12.18
CA PHE A 212 17.93 -4.91 12.47
C PHE A 212 17.83 -5.81 13.70
N GLU A 213 16.66 -5.88 14.36
CA GLU A 213 16.48 -6.60 15.63
C GLU A 213 17.55 -6.25 16.69
N ALA A 214 17.98 -4.98 16.68
CA ALA A 214 19.06 -4.47 17.49
C ALA A 214 18.53 -3.55 18.60
N ASP A 215 19.27 -3.46 19.70
CA ASP A 215 18.98 -2.47 20.73
C ASP A 215 19.39 -1.04 20.31
N ALA A 216 18.90 -0.02 21.01
CA ALA A 216 19.15 1.37 20.66
C ALA A 216 20.66 1.73 20.70
N LEU A 217 21.44 1.09 21.59
CA LEU A 217 22.86 1.34 21.71
C LEU A 217 23.61 0.78 20.50
N GLN A 218 23.29 -0.43 20.07
CA GLN A 218 23.83 -1.07 18.87
C GLN A 218 23.51 -0.25 17.62
N VAL A 219 22.27 0.22 17.48
CA VAL A 219 21.84 1.07 16.36
C VAL A 219 22.71 2.33 16.26
N ILE A 220 23.02 2.97 17.39
CA ILE A 220 23.83 4.19 17.42
C ILE A 220 25.32 3.88 17.18
N GLN A 221 25.88 2.87 17.85
CA GLN A 221 27.30 2.54 17.78
C GLN A 221 27.72 2.01 16.39
N GLN A 222 26.84 1.22 15.76
CA GLN A 222 27.11 0.61 14.44
C GLN A 222 26.56 1.46 13.29
N ASN A 223 26.01 2.65 13.57
CA ASN A 223 25.41 3.55 12.56
C ASN A 223 24.32 2.90 11.69
N LEU A 224 23.57 1.92 12.22
CA LEU A 224 22.52 1.21 11.48
C LEU A 224 21.39 2.15 11.04
N TRP A 225 21.19 3.25 11.74
CA TRP A 225 20.21 4.29 11.37
C TRP A 225 20.50 4.93 10.00
N GLN A 226 21.77 4.99 9.55
CA GLN A 226 22.11 5.51 8.23
C GLN A 226 21.61 4.60 7.11
N VAL A 227 21.69 3.28 7.32
CA VAL A 227 21.21 2.29 6.35
C VAL A 227 19.71 2.42 6.16
N VAL A 228 18.94 2.60 7.25
CA VAL A 228 17.48 2.81 7.17
C VAL A 228 17.16 4.15 6.52
N GLN A 229 17.90 5.21 6.86
CA GLN A 229 17.70 6.54 6.31
C GLN A 229 17.87 6.58 4.78
N ILE A 230 18.90 5.91 4.25
CA ILE A 230 19.25 5.98 2.82
C ILE A 230 18.56 4.88 2.02
N GLY A 231 18.28 3.74 2.65
CA GLY A 231 17.90 2.50 1.96
C GLY A 231 16.45 2.09 2.12
N SER A 232 15.56 2.94 2.68
CA SER A 232 14.16 2.62 2.84
C SER A 232 13.24 3.77 2.47
N ARG A 233 12.01 3.46 2.04
CA ARG A 233 10.95 4.44 1.83
C ARG A 233 10.65 5.24 3.10
N PHE A 234 10.70 4.60 4.27
CA PHE A 234 10.59 5.29 5.55
C PHE A 234 11.65 6.37 5.71
N GLY A 235 12.91 6.05 5.39
CA GLY A 235 14.05 6.98 5.45
C GLY A 235 13.91 8.16 4.50
N ASP A 236 13.39 7.94 3.29
CA ASP A 236 13.12 9.01 2.34
C ASP A 236 12.11 10.02 2.91
N VAL A 237 10.95 9.54 3.37
CA VAL A 237 9.91 10.41 3.96
C VAL A 237 10.41 11.07 5.24
N TRP A 238 11.18 10.36 6.06
CA TRP A 238 11.82 10.90 7.27
C TRP A 238 12.74 12.07 6.93
N THR A 239 13.57 11.94 5.90
CA THR A 239 14.49 12.99 5.43
C THR A 239 13.72 14.23 4.98
N PHE A 240 12.69 14.07 4.15
CA PHE A 240 11.82 15.19 3.74
C PHE A 240 11.17 15.88 4.94
N ARG A 241 10.70 15.12 5.91
CA ARG A 241 10.07 15.64 7.14
C ARG A 241 11.07 16.41 8.00
N MET A 242 12.32 15.92 8.15
CA MET A 242 13.37 16.61 8.86
C MET A 242 13.73 17.94 8.18
N VAL A 243 13.91 17.95 6.86
CA VAL A 243 14.18 19.18 6.09
C VAL A 243 13.06 20.20 6.28
N LEU A 244 11.80 19.77 6.20
CA LEU A 244 10.64 20.64 6.37
C LEU A 244 10.53 21.20 7.81
N LEU A 245 10.86 20.41 8.83
CA LEU A 245 10.89 20.85 10.24
C LEU A 245 12.00 21.87 10.48
N ILE A 246 13.21 21.64 9.95
CA ILE A 246 14.32 22.59 10.04
C ILE A 246 13.95 23.90 9.32
N PHE A 247 13.39 23.80 8.11
CA PHE A 247 12.93 24.97 7.37
C PHE A 247 11.85 25.75 8.14
N THR A 248 10.91 25.04 8.78
CA THR A 248 9.88 25.65 9.63
C THR A 248 10.50 26.36 10.84
N ALA A 249 11.52 25.78 11.47
CA ALA A 249 12.27 26.43 12.57
C ALA A 249 12.96 27.71 12.09
N VAL A 250 13.59 27.67 10.91
CA VAL A 250 14.21 28.86 10.29
C VAL A 250 13.17 29.94 9.99
N LEU A 251 11.99 29.58 9.46
CA LEU A 251 10.91 30.54 9.22
C LEU A 251 10.42 31.21 10.50
N ILE A 252 10.30 30.46 11.61
CA ILE A 252 9.94 31.04 12.92
C ILE A 252 11.02 32.03 13.39
N PHE A 253 12.30 31.66 13.23
CA PHE A 253 13.42 32.54 13.56
C PHE A 253 13.42 33.82 12.69
N VAL A 254 13.24 33.69 11.39
CA VAL A 254 13.14 34.83 10.44
C VAL A 254 11.98 35.73 10.79
N ALA A 255 10.80 35.16 11.10
CA ALA A 255 9.63 35.94 11.52
C ALA A 255 9.87 36.75 12.81
N GLU A 256 10.62 36.19 13.75
CA GLU A 256 10.94 36.90 15.00
C GLU A 256 12.04 37.97 14.80
N TYR A 257 13.07 37.64 14.00
CA TYR A 257 14.18 38.56 13.73
C TYR A 257 13.74 39.81 12.96
N TYR A 258 12.88 39.64 11.92
CA TYR A 258 12.40 40.75 11.12
C TYR A 258 11.10 41.37 11.61
N ARG A 259 10.62 41.02 12.81
CA ARG A 259 9.34 41.43 13.33
C ARG A 259 9.11 42.94 13.30
N ASP A 260 10.10 43.72 13.70
CA ASP A 260 10.02 45.16 13.79
C ASP A 260 10.48 45.88 12.52
N MET A 261 11.37 45.24 11.71
CA MET A 261 11.90 45.81 10.46
C MET A 261 10.97 45.58 9.25
N MET A 262 10.36 44.39 9.17
CA MET A 262 9.52 43.96 8.03
C MET A 262 8.17 43.38 8.52
N PRO A 263 7.27 44.18 9.11
CA PRO A 263 6.05 43.65 9.71
C PRO A 263 5.10 42.96 8.73
N ARG A 264 5.09 43.34 7.46
CA ARG A 264 4.27 42.68 6.42
C ARG A 264 4.80 41.28 6.09
N LEU A 265 6.13 41.12 5.95
CA LEU A 265 6.76 39.83 5.75
C LEU A 265 6.48 38.90 6.93
N THR A 266 6.70 39.38 8.15
CA THR A 266 6.42 38.64 9.37
C THR A 266 4.96 38.19 9.46
N ALA A 267 4.00 39.06 9.13
CA ALA A 267 2.59 38.70 9.09
C ALA A 267 2.30 37.59 8.05
N GLY A 268 2.95 37.68 6.90
CA GLY A 268 2.87 36.66 5.84
C GLY A 268 3.39 35.31 6.32
N ILE A 269 4.57 35.27 6.94
CA ILE A 269 5.16 34.04 7.47
C ILE A 269 4.24 33.42 8.55
N TRP A 270 3.75 34.20 9.51
CA TRP A 270 2.83 33.69 10.54
C TRP A 270 1.54 33.09 9.96
N LYS A 271 0.97 33.69 8.91
CA LYS A 271 -0.19 33.13 8.21
C LYS A 271 0.17 31.87 7.42
N GLY A 272 1.39 31.81 6.88
CA GLY A 272 1.92 30.68 6.13
C GLY A 272 2.24 29.44 6.97
N MET A 273 2.43 29.58 8.29
CA MET A 273 2.76 28.46 9.18
C MET A 273 1.70 27.34 9.15
N ALA A 274 0.44 27.66 8.89
CA ALA A 274 -0.60 26.66 8.75
C ALA A 274 -0.34 25.71 7.56
N TRP A 275 0.20 26.22 6.44
CA TRP A 275 0.58 25.38 5.31
C TRP A 275 1.74 24.46 5.64
N MET A 276 2.74 24.93 6.39
CA MET A 276 3.83 24.10 6.88
C MET A 276 3.30 22.95 7.76
N GLY A 277 2.39 23.27 8.67
CA GLY A 277 1.74 22.25 9.50
C GLY A 277 0.92 21.24 8.68
N ALA A 278 0.20 21.70 7.65
CA ALA A 278 -0.55 20.81 6.77
C ALA A 278 0.38 19.85 5.99
N LEU A 279 1.52 20.35 5.48
CA LEU A 279 2.52 19.53 4.79
C LEU A 279 3.18 18.52 5.74
N LEU A 280 3.54 18.93 6.97
CA LEU A 280 4.10 18.02 7.98
C LEU A 280 3.15 16.88 8.31
N ILE A 281 1.85 17.16 8.49
CA ILE A 281 0.81 16.15 8.68
C ILE A 281 0.69 15.28 7.42
N GLY A 282 0.76 15.86 6.21
CA GLY A 282 0.72 15.10 4.96
C GLY A 282 1.84 14.07 4.83
N LEU A 283 3.07 14.46 5.20
CA LEU A 283 4.22 13.55 5.17
C LEU A 283 4.07 12.39 6.17
N THR A 284 3.35 12.56 7.28
CA THR A 284 3.06 11.43 8.18
C THR A 284 2.03 10.48 7.60
N MET A 285 1.11 10.97 6.75
CA MET A 285 0.09 10.13 6.12
C MET A 285 0.65 9.25 4.99
N VAL A 286 1.73 9.67 4.33
CA VAL A 286 2.39 8.87 3.28
C VAL A 286 3.04 7.60 3.83
N THR A 287 3.41 7.59 5.11
CA THR A 287 3.95 6.42 5.83
C THR A 287 2.95 5.86 6.84
N SER A 288 1.67 6.04 6.60
CA SER A 288 0.60 5.47 7.43
C SER A 288 -0.02 4.26 6.74
N HIS A 289 -0.77 3.50 7.50
CA HIS A 289 -1.57 2.40 6.97
C HIS A 289 -2.39 2.74 5.72
N ALA A 290 -2.83 3.99 5.54
CA ALA A 290 -3.55 4.40 4.33
C ALA A 290 -2.74 4.22 3.03
N ALA A 291 -1.42 4.18 3.11
CA ALA A 291 -0.55 3.97 1.94
C ALA A 291 -0.59 2.53 1.41
N GLY A 292 -0.94 1.55 2.25
CA GLY A 292 -1.13 0.15 1.88
C GLY A 292 -2.56 -0.20 1.44
N SER A 293 -3.44 0.77 1.24
CA SER A 293 -4.81 0.50 0.78
C SER A 293 -4.83 -0.08 -0.63
N LEU A 294 -5.38 -1.28 -0.79
CA LEU A 294 -5.43 -1.99 -2.07
C LEU A 294 -6.40 -1.36 -3.07
N LEU A 295 -7.43 -0.66 -2.60
CA LEU A 295 -8.46 -0.11 -3.47
C LEU A 295 -7.98 1.14 -4.23
N MET A 296 -7.50 2.14 -3.48
CA MET A 296 -6.98 3.41 -3.99
C MET A 296 -6.03 4.03 -2.97
N PRO A 297 -4.73 3.68 -2.95
CA PRO A 297 -3.80 4.16 -1.92
C PRO A 297 -3.76 5.69 -1.81
N TRP A 298 -3.69 6.39 -2.93
CA TRP A 298 -3.66 7.85 -2.97
C TRP A 298 -4.94 8.51 -2.43
N LEU A 299 -6.12 7.90 -2.65
CA LEU A 299 -7.38 8.39 -2.08
C LEU A 299 -7.45 8.12 -0.58
N ALA A 300 -7.04 6.94 -0.13
CA ALA A 300 -6.95 6.61 1.28
C ALA A 300 -6.00 7.55 2.02
N ILE A 301 -4.82 7.84 1.44
CA ILE A 301 -3.88 8.85 1.97
C ILE A 301 -4.55 10.23 2.03
N ALA A 302 -5.23 10.66 0.97
CA ALA A 302 -5.88 11.98 0.92
C ALA A 302 -7.02 12.11 1.95
N VAL A 303 -7.86 11.08 2.12
CA VAL A 303 -8.93 11.05 3.12
C VAL A 303 -8.36 11.01 4.53
N ASN A 304 -7.31 10.22 4.76
CA ASN A 304 -6.63 10.16 6.05
C ASN A 304 -5.92 11.49 6.37
N TRP A 305 -5.33 12.16 5.39
CA TRP A 305 -4.79 13.50 5.55
C TRP A 305 -5.87 14.52 5.92
N LEU A 306 -7.01 14.50 5.25
CA LEU A 306 -8.16 15.35 5.60
C LEU A 306 -8.68 15.07 7.01
N HIS A 307 -8.76 13.80 7.41
CA HIS A 307 -9.07 13.38 8.78
C HIS A 307 -8.10 13.97 9.79
N ALA A 308 -6.80 13.84 9.54
CA ALA A 308 -5.75 14.34 10.41
C ALA A 308 -5.74 15.87 10.49
N LEU A 309 -5.96 16.60 9.39
CA LEU A 309 -6.06 18.06 9.37
C LEU A 309 -7.25 18.55 10.18
N ALA A 310 -8.41 17.93 10.01
CA ALA A 310 -9.61 18.29 10.75
C ALA A 310 -9.45 18.01 12.26
N ALA A 311 -8.88 16.84 12.61
CA ALA A 311 -8.54 16.49 13.98
C ALA A 311 -7.48 17.45 14.56
N ALA A 312 -6.46 17.81 13.79
CA ALA A 312 -5.40 18.74 14.22
C ALA A 312 -5.94 20.15 14.49
N PHE A 313 -6.86 20.62 13.68
CA PHE A 313 -7.52 21.90 13.99
C PHE A 313 -8.37 21.82 15.26
N TRP A 314 -9.12 20.75 15.44
CA TRP A 314 -9.94 20.56 16.62
C TRP A 314 -9.10 20.33 17.89
N LEU A 315 -8.32 19.24 17.95
CA LEU A 315 -7.55 18.85 19.14
C LEU A 315 -6.39 19.81 19.40
N GLY A 316 -5.60 20.13 18.38
CA GLY A 316 -4.49 21.08 18.46
C GLY A 316 -4.97 22.49 18.76
N GLY A 317 -6.13 22.89 18.23
CA GLY A 317 -6.78 24.17 18.53
C GLY A 317 -7.21 24.28 19.99
N ILE A 318 -7.78 23.22 20.60
CA ILE A 318 -8.12 23.18 22.04
C ILE A 318 -6.83 23.27 22.89
N MET A 319 -5.78 22.49 22.55
CA MET A 319 -4.50 22.56 23.27
C MET A 319 -3.91 23.97 23.23
N ALA A 320 -3.87 24.58 22.03
CA ALA A 320 -3.39 25.96 21.88
C ALA A 320 -4.26 26.98 22.62
N LEU A 321 -5.57 26.80 22.60
CA LEU A 321 -6.51 27.68 23.30
C LEU A 321 -6.27 27.66 24.80
N VAL A 322 -6.08 26.49 25.43
CA VAL A 322 -5.75 26.37 26.86
C VAL A 322 -4.42 27.01 27.20
N LEU A 323 -3.43 26.98 26.32
CA LEU A 323 -2.13 27.63 26.51
C LEU A 323 -2.21 29.16 26.41
N VAL A 324 -3.03 29.70 25.50
CA VAL A 324 -3.02 31.12 25.13
C VAL A 324 -4.09 31.92 25.86
N LEU A 325 -5.29 31.35 26.04
CA LEU A 325 -6.47 32.04 26.54
C LEU A 325 -6.27 32.70 27.93
N PRO A 326 -5.64 32.06 28.94
CA PRO A 326 -5.42 32.67 30.24
C PRO A 326 -4.59 33.96 30.17
N ILE A 327 -3.56 33.96 29.30
CA ILE A 327 -2.68 35.13 29.11
C ILE A 327 -3.38 36.21 28.28
N ALA A 328 -4.16 35.81 27.30
CA ALA A 328 -4.92 36.72 26.46
C ALA A 328 -5.98 37.48 27.26
N LEU A 329 -6.65 36.81 28.21
CA LEU A 329 -7.72 37.38 29.03
C LEU A 329 -7.23 38.09 30.30
N LYS A 330 -5.95 37.95 30.67
CA LYS A 330 -5.41 38.51 31.92
C LYS A 330 -5.67 40.01 32.12
N PRO A 331 -5.58 40.89 31.09
CA PRO A 331 -5.80 42.34 31.26
C PRO A 331 -7.26 42.77 31.40
N TYR A 332 -8.18 41.88 31.08
CA TYR A 332 -9.61 42.21 31.09
C TYR A 332 -10.23 41.78 32.40
N ALA A 333 -11.16 42.57 32.92
CA ALA A 333 -11.91 42.29 34.13
C ALA A 333 -13.42 42.40 33.87
N GLY A 334 -14.22 41.83 34.75
CA GLY A 334 -15.67 41.90 34.71
C GLY A 334 -16.30 41.52 33.36
N ASP A 335 -17.19 42.37 32.89
CA ASP A 335 -17.98 42.12 31.66
C ASP A 335 -17.16 42.13 30.37
N VAL A 336 -16.10 42.95 30.32
CA VAL A 336 -15.18 43.01 29.18
C VAL A 336 -14.43 41.68 29.00
N ARG A 337 -14.00 41.08 30.10
CA ARG A 337 -13.36 39.74 30.07
C ARG A 337 -14.35 38.66 29.58
N ARG A 338 -15.61 38.74 30.04
CA ARG A 338 -16.68 37.85 29.58
C ARG A 338 -16.91 37.96 28.07
N GLN A 339 -17.08 39.20 27.56
CA GLN A 339 -17.31 39.45 26.13
C GLN A 339 -16.13 38.96 25.27
N ALA A 340 -14.89 39.22 25.68
CA ALA A 340 -13.69 38.75 25.00
C ALA A 340 -13.63 37.21 24.96
N LEU A 341 -13.92 36.52 26.07
CA LEU A 341 -14.00 35.08 26.15
C LEU A 341 -15.07 34.53 25.22
N LEU A 342 -16.29 35.06 25.25
CA LEU A 342 -17.40 34.64 24.40
C LEU A 342 -17.10 34.85 22.91
N ALA A 343 -16.45 35.96 22.55
CA ALA A 343 -16.07 36.22 21.16
C ALA A 343 -15.12 35.12 20.60
N VAL A 344 -14.09 34.77 21.38
CA VAL A 344 -13.13 33.72 21.00
C VAL A 344 -13.81 32.36 20.94
N MET A 345 -14.56 31.99 21.99
CA MET A 345 -15.23 30.69 22.05
C MET A 345 -16.29 30.54 20.97
N ALA A 346 -17.05 31.61 20.68
CA ALA A 346 -18.05 31.60 19.64
C ALA A 346 -17.42 31.40 18.25
N ARG A 347 -16.26 32.02 18.00
CA ARG A 347 -15.57 31.88 16.72
C ARG A 347 -14.91 30.52 16.60
N PHE A 348 -14.24 30.05 17.64
CA PHE A 348 -13.63 28.72 17.67
C PHE A 348 -14.67 27.62 17.46
N SER A 349 -15.77 27.60 18.20
CA SER A 349 -16.83 26.60 18.06
C SER A 349 -17.42 26.55 16.64
N ARG A 350 -17.63 27.73 16.02
CA ARG A 350 -18.18 27.78 14.64
C ARG A 350 -17.27 27.13 13.62
N LEU A 351 -15.95 27.20 13.82
CA LEU A 351 -14.96 26.60 12.93
C LEU A 351 -14.73 25.12 13.25
N VAL A 352 -14.76 24.73 14.52
CA VAL A 352 -14.54 23.35 14.98
C VAL A 352 -15.72 22.42 14.63
N THR A 353 -16.97 22.91 14.69
CA THR A 353 -18.13 22.07 14.40
C THR A 353 -18.06 21.36 13.04
N PRO A 354 -17.72 22.03 11.90
CA PRO A 354 -17.49 21.34 10.63
C PRO A 354 -16.32 20.37 10.68
N MET A 355 -15.25 20.69 11.41
CA MET A 355 -14.09 19.79 11.50
C MET A 355 -14.45 18.49 12.22
N VAL A 356 -15.25 18.56 13.29
CA VAL A 356 -15.78 17.36 13.96
C VAL A 356 -16.58 16.49 12.99
N LEU A 357 -17.43 17.09 12.16
CA LEU A 357 -18.18 16.34 11.15
C LEU A 357 -17.27 15.68 10.13
N ILE A 358 -16.25 16.40 9.64
CA ILE A 358 -15.24 15.84 8.73
C ILE A 358 -14.51 14.65 9.39
N VAL A 359 -14.09 14.79 10.66
CA VAL A 359 -13.44 13.71 11.43
C VAL A 359 -14.35 12.48 11.51
N MET A 360 -15.65 12.68 11.76
CA MET A 360 -16.60 11.56 11.85
C MET A 360 -16.77 10.84 10.52
N VAL A 361 -16.98 11.58 9.43
CA VAL A 361 -17.18 10.99 8.09
C VAL A 361 -15.93 10.30 7.58
N THR A 362 -14.79 10.97 7.67
CA THR A 362 -13.50 10.40 7.23
C THR A 362 -13.05 9.26 8.14
N GLY A 363 -13.41 9.31 9.43
CA GLY A 363 -13.13 8.24 10.39
C GLY A 363 -13.91 6.96 10.09
N VAL A 364 -15.17 7.09 9.66
CA VAL A 364 -15.97 5.95 9.17
C VAL A 364 -15.32 5.36 7.91
N TYR A 365 -14.94 6.19 6.94
CA TYR A 365 -14.22 5.72 5.75
C TYR A 365 -12.93 4.97 6.12
N ASN A 366 -12.09 5.55 6.99
CA ASN A 366 -10.86 4.92 7.42
C ASN A 366 -11.10 3.59 8.15
N ALA A 367 -12.14 3.49 9.00
CA ALA A 367 -12.48 2.23 9.66
C ALA A 367 -12.93 1.16 8.66
N LEU A 368 -13.79 1.52 7.70
CA LEU A 368 -14.31 0.60 6.69
C LEU A 368 -13.24 0.09 5.73
N ASN A 369 -12.12 0.79 5.55
CA ASN A 369 -10.98 0.27 4.79
C ASN A 369 -10.35 -0.98 5.44
N TRP A 370 -10.55 -1.18 6.76
CA TRP A 370 -9.80 -2.16 7.53
C TRP A 370 -10.65 -3.24 8.18
N PHE A 371 -11.96 -3.04 8.29
CA PHE A 371 -12.90 -4.02 8.84
C PHE A 371 -13.60 -4.76 7.73
N VAL A 372 -13.41 -6.08 7.67
CA VAL A 372 -14.04 -6.98 6.71
C VAL A 372 -15.27 -7.63 7.32
N SER A 373 -15.20 -7.96 8.60
CA SER A 373 -16.22 -8.72 9.28
C SER A 373 -16.45 -8.21 10.71
N PRO A 374 -17.64 -8.46 11.31
CA PRO A 374 -17.88 -8.15 12.71
C PRO A 374 -16.94 -8.87 13.69
N SER A 375 -16.38 -10.03 13.32
CA SER A 375 -15.39 -10.76 14.12
C SER A 375 -14.09 -9.96 14.31
N ASP A 376 -13.74 -9.05 13.38
CA ASP A 376 -12.55 -8.23 13.45
C ASP A 376 -12.56 -7.27 14.65
N LEU A 377 -13.73 -6.97 15.21
CA LEU A 377 -13.85 -6.21 16.47
C LEU A 377 -13.20 -6.90 17.66
N GLY A 378 -13.10 -8.24 17.64
CA GLY A 378 -12.43 -9.05 18.66
C GLY A 378 -10.90 -9.04 18.56
N THR A 379 -10.33 -8.58 17.45
CA THR A 379 -8.88 -8.52 17.23
C THR A 379 -8.19 -7.44 18.07
N GLY A 380 -6.86 -7.45 18.13
CA GLY A 380 -6.07 -6.37 18.75
C GLY A 380 -6.37 -5.01 18.14
N TYR A 381 -6.50 -4.94 16.81
CA TYR A 381 -6.86 -3.73 16.07
C TYR A 381 -8.28 -3.23 16.43
N GLY A 382 -9.27 -4.13 16.44
CA GLY A 382 -10.66 -3.79 16.79
C GLY A 382 -10.77 -3.23 18.20
N ARG A 383 -10.07 -3.84 19.18
CA ARG A 383 -10.01 -3.33 20.56
C ARG A 383 -9.36 -1.94 20.65
N SER A 384 -8.27 -1.71 19.89
CA SER A 384 -7.58 -0.42 19.83
C SER A 384 -8.47 0.66 19.22
N LEU A 385 -9.20 0.34 18.14
CA LEU A 385 -10.21 1.24 17.57
C LEU A 385 -11.34 1.54 18.55
N GLY A 386 -11.84 0.54 19.25
CA GLY A 386 -12.87 0.68 20.28
C GLY A 386 -12.43 1.65 21.38
N LEU A 387 -11.19 1.52 21.87
CA LEU A 387 -10.62 2.46 22.86
C LEU A 387 -10.57 3.89 22.29
N LYS A 388 -10.09 4.08 21.05
CA LYS A 388 -10.08 5.40 20.39
C LYS A 388 -11.48 5.99 20.28
N LEU A 389 -12.48 5.21 19.90
CA LEU A 389 -13.87 5.67 19.78
C LEU A 389 -14.45 6.08 21.14
N ILE A 390 -14.14 5.35 22.22
CA ILE A 390 -14.55 5.72 23.59
C ILE A 390 -13.93 7.07 23.98
N MET A 391 -12.63 7.29 23.75
CA MET A 391 -11.97 8.55 24.07
C MET A 391 -12.56 9.71 23.26
N VAL A 392 -12.85 9.52 21.98
CA VAL A 392 -13.53 10.50 21.12
C VAL A 392 -14.94 10.82 21.65
N ALA A 393 -15.70 9.79 22.04
CA ALA A 393 -17.05 9.98 22.60
C ALA A 393 -17.02 10.81 23.90
N LEU A 394 -16.07 10.53 24.80
CA LEU A 394 -15.87 11.34 26.03
C LEU A 394 -15.50 12.79 25.71
N LEU A 395 -14.61 12.99 24.75
CA LEU A 395 -14.23 14.34 24.27
C LEU A 395 -15.42 15.09 23.70
N LEU A 396 -16.24 14.42 22.87
CA LEU A 396 -17.48 15.00 22.31
C LEU A 396 -18.51 15.29 23.38
N ALA A 397 -18.64 14.48 24.42
CA ALA A 397 -19.54 14.70 25.53
C ALA A 397 -19.16 15.98 26.31
N VAL A 398 -17.86 16.17 26.61
CA VAL A 398 -17.37 17.39 27.31
C VAL A 398 -17.53 18.61 26.41
N GLY A 399 -17.15 18.53 25.13
CA GLY A 399 -17.31 19.63 24.15
C GLY A 399 -18.78 19.98 23.91
N GLY A 400 -19.65 18.97 23.85
CA GLY A 400 -21.10 19.16 23.78
C GLY A 400 -21.67 19.86 24.99
N LEU A 401 -21.21 19.53 26.21
CA LEU A 401 -21.59 20.21 27.44
C LEU A 401 -21.18 21.69 27.40
N HIS A 402 -19.98 22.01 26.91
CA HIS A 402 -19.53 23.40 26.72
C HIS A 402 -20.40 24.15 25.72
N HIS A 403 -20.70 23.56 24.62
CA HIS A 403 -21.45 24.20 23.52
C HIS A 403 -22.92 24.40 23.87
N LEU A 404 -23.58 23.38 24.45
CA LEU A 404 -25.02 23.36 24.69
C LEU A 404 -25.44 23.97 26.06
N SER A 405 -24.58 23.90 27.07
CA SER A 405 -24.93 24.29 28.42
C SER A 405 -24.15 25.52 28.93
N LEU A 406 -22.84 25.45 28.92
CA LEU A 406 -22.03 26.53 29.56
C LEU A 406 -22.00 27.83 28.75
N ARG A 407 -21.91 27.76 27.45
CA ARG A 407 -21.86 28.93 26.57
C ARG A 407 -23.16 29.75 26.59
N PRO A 408 -24.36 29.17 26.48
CA PRO A 408 -25.61 29.92 26.64
C PRO A 408 -25.72 30.59 28.01
N GLN A 409 -25.34 29.89 29.10
CA GLN A 409 -25.36 30.48 30.46
C GLN A 409 -24.46 31.68 30.59
N MET A 410 -23.31 31.72 29.93
CA MET A 410 -22.40 32.87 29.95
C MET A 410 -22.85 34.02 29.05
N ALA A 411 -23.72 33.79 28.07
CA ALA A 411 -24.25 34.81 27.18
C ALA A 411 -25.32 35.69 27.86
N ILE A 412 -25.99 35.17 28.88
CA ILE A 412 -27.03 35.92 29.64
C ILE A 412 -26.36 36.74 30.74
N PRO A 413 -26.62 38.06 30.86
CA PRO A 413 -26.14 38.84 31.96
C PRO A 413 -26.68 38.29 33.28
N GLN A 414 -25.81 37.90 34.18
CA GLN A 414 -26.16 37.30 35.47
C GLN A 414 -25.36 37.93 36.59
N GLN A 415 -25.77 37.66 37.81
CA GLN A 415 -25.02 38.07 39.01
C GLN A 415 -23.59 37.53 38.94
N LEU A 416 -22.63 38.32 39.41
CA LEU A 416 -21.18 38.09 39.33
C LEU A 416 -20.76 36.70 39.80
N ASP A 417 -21.36 36.15 40.84
CA ASP A 417 -21.04 34.84 41.39
C ASP A 417 -21.37 33.68 40.45
N ARG A 418 -22.47 33.79 39.69
CA ARG A 418 -22.84 32.77 38.69
C ARG A 418 -21.92 32.79 37.49
N LEU A 419 -21.49 33.98 37.06
CA LEU A 419 -20.51 34.16 35.98
C LEU A 419 -19.14 33.59 36.34
N LEU A 420 -18.65 33.83 37.55
CA LEU A 420 -17.39 33.29 38.05
C LEU A 420 -17.44 31.76 38.12
N LYS A 421 -18.53 31.19 38.62
CA LYS A 421 -18.73 29.72 38.63
C LYS A 421 -18.80 29.12 37.24
N ALA A 422 -19.47 29.76 36.28
CA ALA A 422 -19.56 29.31 34.90
C ALA A 422 -18.20 29.43 34.20
N ALA A 423 -17.45 30.51 34.40
CA ALA A 423 -16.11 30.67 33.85
C ALA A 423 -15.10 29.65 34.42
N PHE A 424 -15.21 29.33 35.71
CA PHE A 424 -14.39 28.30 36.37
C PHE A 424 -14.72 26.92 35.79
N LYS A 425 -16.01 26.56 35.65
CA LYS A 425 -16.44 25.31 35.02
C LYS A 425 -15.96 25.20 33.57
N LEU A 426 -16.03 26.28 32.79
CA LEU A 426 -15.51 26.30 31.42
C LEU A 426 -14.00 26.08 31.40
N GLY A 427 -13.24 26.74 32.29
CA GLY A 427 -11.79 26.55 32.36
C GLY A 427 -11.37 25.15 32.77
N MET A 428 -12.12 24.51 33.68
CA MET A 428 -11.89 23.12 34.08
C MET A 428 -12.27 22.16 32.94
N GLY A 429 -13.40 22.38 32.27
CA GLY A 429 -13.83 21.57 31.15
C GLY A 429 -12.87 21.62 29.97
N LEU A 430 -12.33 22.80 29.61
CA LEU A 430 -11.29 22.92 28.58
C LEU A 430 -10.02 22.11 28.92
N ARG A 431 -9.64 22.05 30.20
CA ARG A 431 -8.51 21.21 30.65
C ARG A 431 -8.85 19.71 30.49
N LEU A 432 -10.07 19.29 30.83
CA LEU A 432 -10.54 17.93 30.62
C LEU A 432 -10.59 17.58 29.15
N GLU A 433 -11.02 18.50 28.27
CA GLU A 433 -10.95 18.30 26.83
C GLU A 433 -9.51 18.05 26.35
N VAL A 434 -8.52 18.78 26.87
CA VAL A 434 -7.10 18.54 26.54
C VAL A 434 -6.64 17.18 27.04
N VAL A 435 -7.05 16.75 28.23
CA VAL A 435 -6.72 15.39 28.72
C VAL A 435 -7.30 14.33 27.80
N PHE A 436 -8.58 14.42 27.45
CA PHE A 436 -9.19 13.46 26.53
C PHE A 436 -8.63 13.56 25.10
N ALA A 437 -8.22 14.75 24.65
CA ALA A 437 -7.51 14.93 23.39
C ALA A 437 -6.17 14.18 23.38
N LEU A 438 -5.38 14.30 24.46
CA LEU A 438 -4.11 13.58 24.60
C LEU A 438 -4.32 12.06 24.71
N LEU A 439 -5.35 11.61 25.43
CA LEU A 439 -5.70 10.18 25.49
C LEU A 439 -6.18 9.66 24.13
N THR A 440 -6.93 10.46 23.37
CA THR A 440 -7.33 10.13 22.00
C THR A 440 -6.12 10.00 21.07
N LEU A 441 -5.13 10.90 21.19
CA LEU A 441 -3.88 10.83 20.43
C LEU A 441 -3.08 9.57 20.78
N LEU A 442 -2.99 9.24 22.07
CA LEU A 442 -2.31 8.04 22.53
C LEU A 442 -3.02 6.77 22.00
N ALA A 443 -4.35 6.74 22.05
CA ALA A 443 -5.15 5.63 21.49
C ALA A 443 -5.01 5.54 19.96
N ALA A 444 -4.90 6.69 19.26
CA ALA A 444 -4.65 6.71 17.83
C ALA A 444 -3.25 6.21 17.47
N ALA A 445 -2.23 6.59 18.23
CA ALA A 445 -0.86 6.10 18.06
C ALA A 445 -0.78 4.59 18.35
N TRP A 446 -1.48 4.12 19.38
CA TRP A 446 -1.59 2.70 19.68
C TRP A 446 -2.26 1.94 18.52
N LEU A 447 -3.36 2.45 18.00
CA LEU A 447 -4.04 1.89 16.83
C LEU A 447 -3.10 1.82 15.61
N SER A 448 -2.32 2.88 15.35
CA SER A 448 -1.35 2.94 14.24
C SER A 448 -0.17 2.00 14.39
N ALA A 449 0.14 1.55 15.59
CA ALA A 449 1.21 0.59 15.88
C ALA A 449 0.68 -0.85 16.02
N THR A 450 -0.64 -1.06 15.91
CA THR A 450 -1.26 -2.38 16.04
C THR A 450 -1.47 -2.98 14.65
N PRO A 451 -1.05 -4.23 14.40
CA PRO A 451 -1.30 -4.95 13.15
C PRO A 451 -2.80 -5.05 12.85
N ILE A 452 -3.13 -5.06 11.60
CA ILE A 452 -4.50 -5.04 11.10
C ILE A 452 -5.05 -6.45 11.03
N PRO A 453 -6.39 -6.63 11.12
CA PRO A 453 -7.03 -7.90 11.00
C PRO A 453 -6.67 -8.60 9.69
N GLN A 454 -6.24 -9.86 9.77
CA GLN A 454 -5.96 -10.70 8.60
C GLN A 454 -7.23 -11.45 8.21
N PRO A 455 -7.69 -11.40 6.97
CA PRO A 455 -8.82 -12.19 6.53
C PRO A 455 -8.44 -13.67 6.47
N GLU A 456 -9.05 -14.50 7.30
CA GLU A 456 -8.83 -15.95 7.35
C GLU A 456 -9.18 -16.67 6.03
N SER A 457 -10.00 -16.05 5.19
CA SER A 457 -10.59 -16.71 4.02
C SER A 457 -9.75 -16.64 2.74
N LEU A 458 -8.65 -15.86 2.69
CA LEU A 458 -7.91 -15.66 1.44
C LEU A 458 -6.97 -16.82 1.08
N GLN A 459 -6.53 -17.61 2.05
CA GLN A 459 -5.66 -18.77 1.79
C GLN A 459 -6.37 -19.89 1.01
N SER A 460 -7.70 -19.96 1.11
CA SER A 460 -8.51 -21.04 0.50
C SER A 460 -9.21 -20.67 -0.82
N GLN A 461 -9.15 -19.40 -1.27
CA GLN A 461 -9.97 -18.92 -2.39
C GLN A 461 -9.25 -18.79 -3.74
N VAL A 462 -7.96 -19.05 -3.82
CA VAL A 462 -7.27 -19.05 -5.11
C VAL A 462 -7.27 -20.47 -5.66
N ASP A 463 -8.29 -20.80 -6.43
CA ASP A 463 -8.26 -22.00 -7.30
C ASP A 463 -7.20 -21.77 -8.37
N ALA A 464 -6.02 -22.36 -8.16
CA ALA A 464 -4.97 -22.34 -9.17
C ALA A 464 -5.47 -23.04 -10.43
N PRO A 465 -5.23 -22.49 -11.63
CA PRO A 465 -5.56 -23.18 -12.88
C PRO A 465 -4.90 -24.57 -12.92
N GLN A 466 -5.71 -25.59 -13.07
CA GLN A 466 -5.28 -26.99 -13.10
C GLN A 466 -5.99 -27.73 -14.21
N ALA A 467 -5.25 -28.56 -14.95
CA ALA A 467 -5.81 -29.40 -15.99
C ALA A 467 -5.11 -30.76 -16.02
N THR A 468 -5.86 -31.80 -16.44
CA THR A 468 -5.34 -33.16 -16.58
C THR A 468 -5.49 -33.64 -18.03
N GLN A 469 -4.44 -34.20 -18.59
CA GLN A 469 -4.40 -34.73 -19.91
C GLN A 469 -3.89 -36.20 -19.90
N ARG A 470 -4.44 -37.05 -20.77
CA ARG A 470 -3.94 -38.42 -20.96
C ARG A 470 -3.29 -38.52 -22.33
N LEU A 471 -2.02 -38.92 -22.36
CA LEU A 471 -1.25 -39.00 -23.61
C LEU A 471 -0.23 -40.16 -23.57
N GLY A 472 -0.25 -41.03 -24.55
CA GLY A 472 0.76 -42.11 -24.70
C GLY A 472 0.83 -43.07 -23.49
N GLY A 473 -0.28 -43.25 -22.75
CA GLY A 473 -0.31 -44.06 -21.54
C GLY A 473 0.07 -43.28 -20.25
N TYR A 474 0.48 -42.03 -20.38
CA TYR A 474 0.71 -41.12 -19.23
C TYR A 474 -0.58 -40.39 -18.86
N THR A 475 -0.80 -40.22 -17.59
CA THR A 475 -1.74 -39.23 -17.04
C THR A 475 -0.92 -38.08 -16.46
N ILE A 476 -1.14 -36.87 -17.00
CA ILE A 476 -0.36 -35.69 -16.71
C ILE A 476 -1.33 -34.65 -16.13
N THR A 477 -1.13 -34.24 -14.89
CA THR A 477 -1.86 -33.12 -14.28
C THR A 477 -0.92 -31.97 -14.14
N SER A 478 -1.24 -30.83 -14.74
CA SER A 478 -0.47 -29.60 -14.59
C SER A 478 -1.27 -28.54 -13.88
N ALA A 479 -0.62 -27.78 -12.99
CA ALA A 479 -1.19 -26.63 -12.30
C ALA A 479 -0.22 -25.46 -12.38
N VAL A 480 -0.77 -24.25 -12.51
CA VAL A 480 -0.03 -22.98 -12.47
C VAL A 480 -0.40 -22.24 -11.19
N ILE A 481 0.55 -22.08 -10.30
CA ILE A 481 0.31 -21.60 -8.94
C ILE A 481 1.10 -20.32 -8.68
N PRO A 482 0.46 -19.18 -8.40
CA PRO A 482 -0.98 -18.95 -8.13
C PRO A 482 -1.88 -18.85 -9.37
N GLY A 483 -1.30 -18.78 -10.58
CA GLY A 483 -2.07 -18.65 -11.81
C GLY A 483 -2.47 -17.22 -12.17
N GLY A 484 -1.63 -16.25 -11.80
CA GLY A 484 -1.75 -14.83 -12.14
C GLY A 484 -0.46 -14.26 -12.71
N PRO A 485 -0.45 -12.99 -13.14
CA PRO A 485 0.78 -12.31 -13.54
C PRO A 485 1.82 -12.28 -12.40
N GLY A 486 3.09 -12.48 -12.75
CA GLY A 486 4.22 -12.53 -11.82
C GLY A 486 4.78 -13.94 -11.65
N VAL A 487 5.55 -14.15 -10.57
CA VAL A 487 6.20 -15.45 -10.32
C VAL A 487 5.16 -16.53 -10.04
N ASN A 488 5.25 -17.61 -10.81
CA ASN A 488 4.41 -18.81 -10.68
C ASN A 488 5.26 -20.05 -10.43
N THR A 489 4.66 -21.02 -9.77
CA THR A 489 5.17 -22.39 -9.66
C THR A 489 4.35 -23.28 -10.55
N TYR A 490 5.01 -24.08 -11.36
CA TYR A 490 4.40 -25.03 -12.29
C TYR A 490 4.51 -26.42 -11.68
N ASP A 491 3.40 -26.92 -11.13
CA ASP A 491 3.31 -28.25 -10.55
C ASP A 491 2.87 -29.24 -11.63
N ILE A 492 3.60 -30.33 -11.79
CA ILE A 492 3.39 -31.33 -12.83
C ILE A 492 3.38 -32.70 -12.21
N VAL A 493 2.22 -33.34 -12.14
CA VAL A 493 2.09 -34.70 -11.66
C VAL A 493 1.98 -35.66 -12.83
N ILE A 494 2.91 -36.62 -12.91
CA ILE A 494 2.97 -37.60 -14.00
C ILE A 494 2.84 -39.02 -13.43
N SER A 495 1.89 -39.77 -13.98
CA SER A 495 1.68 -41.18 -13.63
C SER A 495 1.45 -42.03 -14.88
N ARG A 496 1.79 -43.31 -14.81
CA ARG A 496 1.48 -44.34 -15.84
C ARG A 496 0.75 -45.49 -15.12
N ALA A 497 -0.46 -45.81 -15.59
CA ALA A 497 -1.30 -46.83 -14.94
C ALA A 497 -1.46 -46.61 -13.43
N GLU A 498 -1.71 -45.37 -13.02
CA GLU A 498 -1.85 -44.89 -11.63
C GLU A 498 -0.57 -44.99 -10.77
N GLN A 499 0.54 -45.45 -11.36
CA GLN A 499 1.83 -45.43 -10.66
C GLN A 499 2.58 -44.13 -10.98
N PRO A 500 3.05 -43.36 -9.95
CA PRO A 500 3.83 -42.14 -10.14
C PRO A 500 5.19 -42.48 -10.78
N LEU A 501 5.62 -41.67 -11.76
CA LEU A 501 6.89 -41.78 -12.44
C LEU A 501 7.91 -40.78 -11.87
N THR A 502 9.13 -41.27 -11.64
CA THR A 502 10.21 -40.47 -11.00
C THR A 502 11.40 -40.20 -11.90
N ASP A 503 11.52 -40.97 -13.04
CA ASP A 503 12.78 -41.04 -13.80
C ASP A 503 12.67 -40.30 -15.14
N LEU A 504 11.81 -39.30 -15.23
CA LEU A 504 11.64 -38.46 -16.41
C LEU A 504 12.41 -37.14 -16.26
N ARG A 505 12.97 -36.64 -17.35
CA ARG A 505 13.36 -35.25 -17.48
C ARG A 505 12.17 -34.45 -18.02
N VAL A 506 11.68 -33.51 -17.22
CA VAL A 506 10.51 -32.72 -17.57
C VAL A 506 10.93 -31.30 -17.84
N PHE A 507 10.70 -30.82 -19.05
CA PHE A 507 10.96 -29.42 -19.42
C PHE A 507 9.63 -28.68 -19.59
N VAL A 508 9.55 -27.45 -19.15
CA VAL A 508 8.37 -26.60 -19.21
C VAL A 508 8.70 -25.31 -19.95
N GLN A 509 7.83 -24.88 -20.84
CA GLN A 509 7.95 -23.58 -21.52
C GLN A 509 6.60 -22.90 -21.54
N MET A 510 6.57 -21.62 -21.13
CA MET A 510 5.39 -20.78 -21.23
C MET A 510 5.35 -20.06 -22.57
N VAL A 511 4.18 -20.00 -23.18
CA VAL A 511 3.97 -19.36 -24.49
C VAL A 511 2.72 -18.46 -24.42
N ASN A 512 2.87 -17.24 -24.89
CA ASN A 512 1.73 -16.32 -25.12
C ASN A 512 1.47 -16.22 -26.64
N PRO A 513 0.48 -16.94 -27.18
CA PRO A 513 0.24 -16.96 -28.63
C PRO A 513 -0.22 -15.58 -29.16
N ALA A 514 -0.96 -14.81 -28.35
CA ALA A 514 -1.47 -13.49 -28.74
C ALA A 514 -0.34 -12.46 -28.98
N ARG A 515 0.81 -12.67 -28.37
CA ARG A 515 2.00 -11.80 -28.51
C ARG A 515 3.09 -12.44 -29.37
N ALA A 516 2.90 -13.67 -29.83
CA ALA A 516 3.95 -14.53 -30.43
C ALA A 516 5.22 -14.60 -29.56
N TRP A 517 5.02 -14.59 -28.24
CA TRP A 517 6.08 -14.63 -27.25
C TRP A 517 6.24 -16.04 -26.69
N ARG A 518 7.49 -16.43 -26.45
CA ARG A 518 7.87 -17.71 -25.87
C ARG A 518 8.90 -17.47 -24.77
N GLY A 519 8.71 -18.09 -23.62
CA GLY A 519 9.70 -18.12 -22.56
C GLY A 519 10.85 -19.10 -22.83
N GLU A 520 11.83 -19.11 -21.96
CA GLU A 520 12.88 -20.12 -21.97
C GLU A 520 12.34 -21.48 -21.51
N TRP A 521 13.02 -22.56 -21.89
CA TRP A 521 12.72 -23.87 -21.36
C TRP A 521 13.26 -24.01 -19.94
N LEU A 522 12.37 -24.26 -18.97
CA LEU A 522 12.69 -24.53 -17.58
C LEU A 522 12.79 -26.05 -17.36
N LEU A 523 13.84 -26.50 -16.67
CA LEU A 523 13.92 -27.88 -16.19
C LEU A 523 13.10 -27.98 -14.89
N ALA A 524 12.08 -28.83 -14.88
CA ALA A 524 11.30 -29.12 -13.69
C ALA A 524 12.03 -30.14 -12.80
N GLU A 525 12.20 -29.79 -11.53
CA GLU A 525 12.87 -30.65 -10.57
C GLU A 525 11.90 -31.65 -9.92
N PRO A 526 12.28 -32.93 -9.77
CA PRO A 526 11.46 -33.90 -9.08
C PRO A 526 11.44 -33.61 -7.57
N VAL A 527 10.25 -33.42 -7.01
CA VAL A 527 10.04 -33.12 -5.57
C VAL A 527 9.47 -34.33 -4.84
N GLU A 528 8.45 -34.95 -5.42
CA GLU A 528 7.78 -36.14 -4.90
C GLU A 528 7.72 -37.23 -5.95
N LYS A 529 7.31 -38.46 -5.55
CA LYS A 529 7.05 -39.52 -6.52
C LYS A 529 6.00 -39.04 -7.54
N GLY A 530 6.46 -38.79 -8.77
CA GLY A 530 5.61 -38.34 -9.86
C GLY A 530 5.30 -36.85 -9.88
N LEU A 531 5.74 -36.04 -8.90
CA LEU A 531 5.60 -34.59 -8.92
C LEU A 531 6.92 -33.94 -9.33
N TYR A 532 6.83 -33.11 -10.36
CA TYR A 532 7.89 -32.25 -10.87
C TYR A 532 7.49 -30.78 -10.70
N VAL A 533 8.41 -29.93 -10.33
CA VAL A 533 8.14 -28.52 -10.05
C VAL A 533 9.14 -27.63 -10.77
N ALA A 534 8.64 -26.62 -11.46
CA ALA A 534 9.43 -25.51 -11.98
C ALA A 534 8.88 -24.19 -11.45
N SER A 535 9.66 -23.14 -11.44
CA SER A 535 9.22 -21.78 -11.06
C SER A 535 9.77 -20.78 -12.06
N GLY A 536 8.96 -19.78 -12.39
CA GLY A 536 9.33 -18.71 -13.29
C GLY A 536 8.38 -17.52 -13.22
N ASP A 537 8.74 -16.44 -13.88
CA ASP A 537 8.02 -15.16 -13.93
C ASP A 537 7.50 -14.81 -15.32
N GLU A 538 7.45 -15.82 -16.22
CA GLU A 538 7.13 -15.65 -17.63
C GLU A 538 5.71 -15.12 -17.87
N ILE A 539 4.78 -15.40 -16.96
CA ILE A 539 3.40 -14.87 -17.03
C ILE A 539 3.40 -13.42 -16.55
N ASP A 540 3.56 -12.48 -17.46
CA ASP A 540 3.64 -11.04 -17.16
C ASP A 540 2.29 -10.30 -17.23
N ALA A 541 1.26 -10.92 -17.82
CA ALA A 541 -0.06 -10.32 -18.00
C ALA A 541 -1.18 -11.37 -18.05
N ALA A 542 -2.41 -10.92 -17.81
CA ALA A 542 -3.62 -11.70 -18.03
C ALA A 542 -3.84 -12.02 -19.51
N GLY A 543 -4.58 -13.09 -19.79
CA GLY A 543 -4.92 -13.56 -21.12
C GLY A 543 -4.69 -15.06 -21.31
N THR A 544 -4.74 -15.49 -22.55
CA THR A 544 -4.52 -16.91 -22.92
C THR A 544 -3.03 -17.23 -22.93
N TRP A 545 -2.63 -18.22 -22.14
CA TRP A 545 -1.29 -18.75 -22.07
C TRP A 545 -1.25 -20.24 -22.34
N TRP A 546 -0.17 -20.72 -22.92
CA TRP A 546 0.08 -22.13 -23.09
C TRP A 546 1.27 -22.58 -22.25
N THR A 547 1.15 -23.75 -21.61
CA THR A 547 2.28 -24.46 -21.02
C THR A 547 2.61 -25.61 -21.97
N LEU A 548 3.81 -25.58 -22.55
CA LEU A 548 4.37 -26.70 -23.28
C LEU A 548 5.23 -27.53 -22.34
N MET A 549 5.08 -28.81 -22.40
CA MET A 549 5.79 -29.73 -21.50
C MET A 549 6.41 -30.87 -22.35
N ASP A 550 7.73 -30.96 -22.30
CA ASP A 550 8.48 -32.04 -22.90
C ASP A 550 8.94 -33.02 -21.83
N MET A 551 8.43 -34.23 -21.90
CA MET A 551 8.83 -35.35 -21.04
C MET A 551 9.80 -36.23 -21.81
N MET A 552 11.02 -36.36 -21.34
CA MET A 552 12.06 -37.17 -21.91
C MET A 552 12.34 -38.37 -20.99
N ASP A 553 12.23 -39.59 -21.55
CA ASP A 553 12.58 -40.80 -20.82
C ASP A 553 14.10 -41.10 -20.86
N GLU A 554 14.52 -42.17 -20.20
CA GLU A 554 15.94 -42.59 -20.16
C GLU A 554 16.49 -42.94 -21.55
N GLU A 555 15.60 -43.35 -22.49
CA GLU A 555 15.95 -43.68 -23.87
C GLU A 555 16.07 -42.44 -24.77
N GLY A 556 15.77 -41.24 -24.22
CA GLY A 556 15.81 -39.96 -24.93
C GLY A 556 14.58 -39.69 -25.81
N VAL A 557 13.52 -40.48 -25.67
CA VAL A 557 12.26 -40.28 -26.40
C VAL A 557 11.48 -39.15 -25.73
N THR A 558 11.18 -38.13 -26.51
CA THR A 558 10.44 -36.96 -26.02
C THR A 558 8.95 -37.07 -26.32
N THR A 559 8.12 -36.98 -25.31
CA THR A 559 6.67 -36.85 -25.42
C THR A 559 6.23 -35.46 -25.03
N ARG A 560 5.49 -34.76 -25.92
CA ARG A 560 5.00 -33.40 -25.67
C ARG A 560 3.55 -33.39 -25.22
N ALA A 561 3.28 -32.80 -24.09
CA ALA A 561 1.95 -32.32 -23.65
C ALA A 561 1.85 -30.81 -23.80
N ALA A 562 0.64 -30.29 -23.97
CA ALA A 562 0.39 -28.86 -24.05
C ALA A 562 -0.93 -28.52 -23.34
N PHE A 563 -0.91 -27.53 -22.51
CA PHE A 563 -2.05 -27.06 -21.73
C PHE A 563 -2.38 -25.62 -22.10
N VAL A 564 -3.66 -25.25 -22.02
CA VAL A 564 -4.17 -23.89 -22.27
C VAL A 564 -4.72 -23.34 -20.97
N TRP A 565 -4.32 -22.12 -20.65
CA TRP A 565 -4.75 -21.41 -19.46
C TRP A 565 -5.36 -20.07 -19.82
N GLU A 566 -6.49 -19.75 -19.20
CA GLU A 566 -7.04 -18.39 -19.18
C GLU A 566 -6.59 -17.72 -17.88
N ILE A 567 -5.49 -17.00 -17.94
CA ILE A 567 -4.93 -16.27 -16.79
C ILE A 567 -5.70 -14.98 -16.62
N SER A 568 -6.27 -14.79 -15.46
CA SER A 568 -7.02 -13.57 -15.11
C SER A 568 -6.21 -12.66 -14.19
N GLU A 569 -6.43 -11.34 -14.28
CA GLU A 569 -5.86 -10.39 -13.31
C GLU A 569 -6.36 -10.66 -11.89
N SER A 570 -7.54 -11.24 -11.75
CA SER A 570 -8.14 -11.58 -10.45
C SER A 570 -7.50 -12.81 -9.79
N ALA A 571 -6.82 -13.66 -10.54
CA ALA A 571 -5.98 -14.74 -10.02
C ALA A 571 -4.62 -14.20 -9.50
N ALA A 572 -4.24 -12.97 -9.87
CA ALA A 572 -3.19 -12.27 -9.17
C ALA A 572 -3.54 -12.20 -7.69
N ILE A 573 -2.58 -12.50 -6.86
CA ILE A 573 -2.70 -12.54 -5.39
C ILE A 573 -3.19 -11.20 -4.82
N LEU A 574 -2.91 -10.12 -5.53
CA LEU A 574 -3.42 -8.78 -5.26
C LEU A 574 -4.66 -8.54 -6.11
N GLN A 575 -5.83 -8.89 -5.60
CA GLN A 575 -7.08 -8.34 -6.14
C GLN A 575 -7.11 -6.84 -5.84
N PHE A 576 -6.52 -6.03 -6.71
CA PHE A 576 -6.87 -4.63 -6.81
C PHE A 576 -8.34 -4.56 -7.23
N ARG A 577 -9.23 -4.51 -6.26
CA ARG A 577 -10.64 -4.26 -6.53
C ARG A 577 -10.73 -2.90 -7.20
N GLN A 578 -11.02 -2.90 -8.48
CA GLN A 578 -11.29 -1.65 -9.19
C GLN A 578 -12.46 -0.95 -8.50
N PRO A 579 -12.33 0.34 -8.13
CA PRO A 579 -13.41 1.07 -7.51
C PRO A 579 -14.59 1.09 -8.47
N GLN A 580 -15.70 0.51 -8.05
CA GLN A 580 -16.92 0.59 -8.84
C GLN A 580 -17.34 2.06 -8.95
N LEU A 581 -17.92 2.45 -10.09
CA LEU A 581 -18.41 3.81 -10.36
C LEU A 581 -19.26 4.35 -9.20
N ILE A 582 -20.00 3.47 -8.52
CA ILE A 582 -20.86 3.79 -7.38
C ILE A 582 -20.07 4.36 -6.18
N HIS A 583 -18.84 3.90 -5.94
CA HIS A 583 -17.99 4.44 -4.86
C HIS A 583 -17.54 5.87 -5.16
N GLY A 584 -17.20 6.13 -6.43
CA GLY A 584 -16.88 7.49 -6.90
C GLY A 584 -18.06 8.43 -6.79
N LEU A 585 -19.26 7.98 -7.19
CA LEU A 585 -20.51 8.75 -7.08
C LEU A 585 -20.88 9.01 -5.62
N ALA A 586 -20.75 8.02 -4.73
CA ALA A 586 -21.00 8.18 -3.30
C ALA A 586 -20.04 9.21 -2.68
N LEU A 587 -18.75 9.14 -3.01
CA LEU A 587 -17.76 10.12 -2.56
C LEU A 587 -18.08 11.53 -3.07
N LEU A 588 -18.41 11.68 -4.35
CA LEU A 588 -18.81 12.96 -4.94
C LEU A 588 -20.06 13.53 -4.26
N LEU A 589 -21.06 12.69 -3.96
CA LEU A 589 -22.27 13.10 -3.25
C LEU A 589 -21.94 13.60 -1.84
N ILE A 590 -21.06 12.88 -1.11
CA ILE A 590 -20.60 13.30 0.22
C ILE A 590 -19.88 14.63 0.15
N LEU A 591 -18.96 14.79 -0.79
CA LEU A 591 -18.22 16.04 -0.99
C LEU A 591 -19.15 17.19 -1.38
N ALA A 592 -20.18 16.94 -2.20
CA ALA A 592 -21.20 17.92 -2.57
C ALA A 592 -22.02 18.34 -1.34
N VAL A 593 -22.50 17.39 -0.54
CA VAL A 593 -23.28 17.68 0.69
C VAL A 593 -22.43 18.46 1.70
N LEU A 594 -21.18 18.03 1.90
CA LEU A 594 -20.22 18.75 2.76
C LEU A 594 -19.90 20.14 2.22
N GLY A 595 -19.75 20.28 0.90
CA GLY A 595 -19.50 21.54 0.21
C GLY A 595 -20.66 22.53 0.39
N VAL A 596 -21.88 22.10 0.17
CA VAL A 596 -23.10 22.92 0.37
C VAL A 596 -23.22 23.34 1.85
N TRP A 597 -22.97 22.43 2.77
CA TRP A 597 -23.00 22.73 4.19
C TRP A 597 -21.85 23.64 4.64
N ALA A 598 -20.65 23.42 4.12
CA ALA A 598 -19.46 24.24 4.43
C ALA A 598 -19.46 25.61 3.75
N TYR A 599 -20.23 25.80 2.64
CA TYR A 599 -20.23 27.03 1.84
C TYR A 599 -20.43 28.32 2.66
N PRO A 600 -21.44 28.45 3.55
CA PRO A 600 -21.60 29.67 4.34
C PRO A 600 -20.44 29.90 5.33
N HIS A 601 -19.79 28.83 5.78
CA HIS A 601 -18.64 28.90 6.67
C HIS A 601 -17.36 29.25 5.89
N ALA A 602 -17.17 28.66 4.71
CA ALA A 602 -16.07 29.00 3.81
C ALA A 602 -16.13 30.45 3.34
N ARG A 603 -17.31 30.94 2.96
CA ARG A 603 -17.52 32.36 2.60
C ARG A 603 -17.12 33.30 3.73
N ARG A 604 -17.49 32.99 4.98
CA ARG A 604 -17.10 33.78 6.15
C ARG A 604 -15.59 33.68 6.44
N LEU A 605 -14.99 32.53 6.18
CA LEU A 605 -13.56 32.28 6.31
C LEU A 605 -12.77 33.16 5.32
N PHE A 606 -13.14 33.16 4.05
CA PHE A 606 -12.50 33.97 3.01
C PHE A 606 -12.62 35.49 3.34
N VAL A 607 -13.77 35.94 3.78
CA VAL A 607 -13.95 37.31 4.26
C VAL A 607 -13.07 37.59 5.47
N GLY A 608 -12.92 36.65 6.41
CA GLY A 608 -12.04 36.79 7.57
C GLY A 608 -10.54 36.83 7.23
N LEU A 609 -10.15 36.27 6.08
CA LEU A 609 -8.79 36.30 5.54
C LEU A 609 -8.53 37.53 4.65
N ASN A 610 -9.47 38.48 4.56
CA ASN A 610 -9.45 39.59 3.59
C ASN A 610 -9.37 39.13 2.12
N MET A 611 -9.84 37.91 1.85
CA MET A 611 -9.99 37.40 0.49
C MET A 611 -11.42 37.60 0.03
N THR A 612 -11.59 38.08 -1.19
CA THR A 612 -12.91 38.05 -1.81
C THR A 612 -13.31 36.61 -2.11
N LEU A 613 -14.61 36.32 -2.12
CA LEU A 613 -15.10 34.99 -2.50
C LEU A 613 -14.53 34.58 -3.87
N ALA A 614 -14.44 35.53 -4.82
CA ALA A 614 -13.87 35.30 -6.13
C ALA A 614 -12.39 34.92 -6.08
N SER A 615 -11.56 35.57 -5.26
CA SER A 615 -10.13 35.20 -5.13
C SER A 615 -9.94 33.85 -4.42
N GLY A 616 -10.80 33.51 -3.44
CA GLY A 616 -10.80 32.19 -2.80
C GLY A 616 -11.20 31.07 -3.76
N LEU A 617 -12.24 31.31 -4.59
CA LEU A 617 -12.66 30.38 -5.63
C LEU A 617 -11.60 30.24 -6.73
N MET A 618 -10.98 31.32 -7.16
CA MET A 618 -9.87 31.26 -8.13
C MET A 618 -8.68 30.46 -7.60
N ALA A 619 -8.29 30.64 -6.33
CA ALA A 619 -7.23 29.85 -5.72
C ALA A 619 -7.59 28.35 -5.66
N LEU A 620 -8.81 28.02 -5.27
CA LEU A 620 -9.30 26.64 -5.25
C LEU A 620 -9.34 26.05 -6.67
N THR A 621 -9.85 26.80 -7.65
CA THR A 621 -9.87 26.39 -9.05
C THR A 621 -8.44 26.18 -9.58
N ALA A 622 -7.50 27.05 -9.25
CA ALA A 622 -6.09 26.89 -9.63
C ALA A 622 -5.48 25.60 -9.06
N VAL A 623 -5.78 25.25 -7.80
CA VAL A 623 -5.33 24.00 -7.21
C VAL A 623 -5.96 22.79 -7.91
N ILE A 624 -7.27 22.82 -8.17
CA ILE A 624 -7.97 21.73 -8.88
C ILE A 624 -7.42 21.55 -10.29
N VAL A 625 -7.20 22.67 -11.02
CA VAL A 625 -6.61 22.64 -12.36
C VAL A 625 -5.19 22.09 -12.32
N ALA A 626 -4.37 22.52 -11.34
CA ALA A 626 -3.00 22.00 -11.19
C ALA A 626 -2.98 20.49 -10.92
N LEU A 627 -3.85 20.01 -10.04
CA LEU A 627 -4.00 18.57 -9.77
C LEU A 627 -4.53 17.82 -11.02
N GLY A 628 -5.47 18.41 -11.75
CA GLY A 628 -5.98 17.87 -13.01
C GLY A 628 -4.89 17.77 -14.08
N VAL A 629 -4.08 18.82 -14.22
CA VAL A 629 -2.95 18.84 -15.18
C VAL A 629 -1.89 17.80 -14.79
N MET A 630 -1.58 17.63 -13.50
CA MET A 630 -0.65 16.59 -13.04
C MET A 630 -1.21 15.20 -13.31
N GLY A 631 -2.49 14.95 -13.02
CA GLY A 631 -3.14 13.67 -13.28
C GLY A 631 -3.22 13.36 -14.78
N PHE A 632 -3.59 14.35 -15.61
CA PHE A 632 -3.59 14.21 -17.06
C PHE A 632 -2.18 14.00 -17.62
N GLY A 633 -1.18 14.73 -17.09
CA GLY A 633 0.22 14.56 -17.47
C GLY A 633 0.74 13.15 -17.18
N ALA A 634 0.42 12.60 -16.00
CA ALA A 634 0.78 11.24 -15.65
C ALA A 634 0.11 10.20 -16.56
N ALA A 635 -1.19 10.35 -16.85
CA ALA A 635 -1.92 9.49 -17.79
C ALA A 635 -1.37 9.60 -19.23
N PHE A 636 -1.01 10.81 -19.67
CA PHE A 636 -0.41 11.02 -20.98
C PHE A 636 0.96 10.35 -21.09
N ILE A 637 1.81 10.48 -20.06
CA ILE A 637 3.12 9.82 -20.03
C ILE A 637 2.96 8.28 -20.07
N SER A 638 2.03 7.72 -19.29
CA SER A 638 1.77 6.28 -19.30
C SER A 638 1.27 5.77 -20.67
N GLN A 639 0.42 6.54 -21.35
CA GLN A 639 -0.01 6.23 -22.72
C GLN A 639 1.15 6.31 -23.72
N GLN A 640 2.04 7.30 -23.60
CA GLN A 640 3.22 7.40 -24.45
C GLN A 640 4.19 6.23 -24.23
N GLN A 641 4.39 5.83 -22.98
CA GLN A 641 5.19 4.64 -22.65
C GLN A 641 4.58 3.37 -23.28
N ALA A 642 3.28 3.14 -23.09
CA ALA A 642 2.58 2.02 -23.69
C ALA A 642 2.57 2.04 -25.23
N ALA A 643 2.55 3.23 -25.83
CA ALA A 643 2.69 3.38 -27.28
C ALA A 643 4.11 3.07 -27.74
N TYR A 644 5.12 3.51 -27.01
CA TYR A 644 6.53 3.21 -27.28
C TYR A 644 6.83 1.71 -27.16
N GLU A 645 6.34 1.06 -26.12
CA GLU A 645 6.46 -0.39 -25.93
C GLU A 645 5.82 -1.17 -27.09
N ARG A 646 4.65 -0.75 -27.59
CA ARG A 646 4.02 -1.33 -28.80
C ARG A 646 4.85 -1.13 -30.06
N THR A 647 5.66 -0.09 -30.17
CA THR A 647 6.57 0.09 -31.31
C THR A 647 7.80 -0.81 -31.23
N LEU A 648 8.27 -1.09 -30.00
CA LEU A 648 9.38 -2.03 -29.77
C LEU A 648 8.94 -3.47 -29.97
N ASN A 649 7.72 -3.82 -29.50
CA ASN A 649 7.13 -5.15 -29.58
C ASN A 649 5.79 -5.09 -30.35
N PRO A 650 5.82 -4.95 -31.66
CA PRO A 650 4.59 -4.87 -32.45
C PRO A 650 3.79 -6.17 -32.30
N PRO A 651 2.43 -6.09 -32.31
CA PRO A 651 1.61 -7.29 -32.29
C PRO A 651 1.97 -8.21 -33.48
N PRO A 652 1.85 -9.52 -33.32
CA PRO A 652 2.18 -10.47 -34.39
C PRO A 652 1.29 -10.25 -35.62
N ALA A 653 1.88 -10.32 -36.78
CA ALA A 653 1.13 -10.25 -38.07
C ALA A 653 0.11 -11.38 -38.20
N GLN A 654 0.41 -12.54 -37.63
CA GLN A 654 -0.44 -13.71 -37.57
C GLN A 654 -0.32 -14.36 -36.19
N VAL A 655 -1.45 -14.65 -35.54
CA VAL A 655 -1.50 -15.35 -34.25
C VAL A 655 -1.55 -16.82 -34.46
N ASN A 656 -0.71 -17.62 -33.77
CA ASN A 656 -0.79 -19.05 -33.79
C ASN A 656 -2.07 -19.54 -33.12
N ALA A 657 -2.97 -20.12 -33.89
CA ALA A 657 -4.23 -20.67 -33.41
C ALA A 657 -4.17 -22.20 -33.16
N VAL A 658 -3.02 -22.82 -33.42
CA VAL A 658 -2.84 -24.28 -33.32
C VAL A 658 -1.97 -24.61 -32.13
N LEU A 659 -2.57 -25.26 -31.11
CA LEU A 659 -1.82 -25.70 -29.94
C LEU A 659 -0.68 -26.64 -30.33
N PRO A 660 0.57 -26.40 -29.86
CA PRO A 660 1.73 -27.24 -30.19
C PRO A 660 1.75 -28.57 -29.41
N ASP A 661 0.68 -29.32 -29.49
CA ASP A 661 0.55 -30.66 -28.90
C ASP A 661 1.20 -31.76 -29.74
N ALA A 662 1.22 -32.98 -29.22
CA ALA A 662 1.80 -34.13 -29.93
C ALA A 662 1.16 -34.39 -31.31
N ASP A 663 -0.13 -34.08 -31.49
CA ASP A 663 -0.82 -34.28 -32.77
C ASP A 663 -0.41 -33.21 -33.78
N SER A 664 -0.30 -31.94 -33.36
CA SER A 664 0.24 -30.85 -34.20
C SER A 664 1.67 -31.15 -34.63
N LEU A 665 2.52 -31.63 -33.70
CA LEU A 665 3.91 -31.97 -34.02
C LEU A 665 4.00 -33.12 -35.03
N ARG A 666 3.15 -34.15 -34.93
CA ARG A 666 3.12 -35.26 -35.90
C ARG A 666 2.67 -34.80 -37.28
N ARG A 667 1.60 -33.99 -37.34
CA ARG A 667 1.15 -33.40 -38.63
C ARG A 667 2.22 -32.48 -39.22
N GLY A 668 2.84 -31.65 -38.38
CA GLY A 668 3.90 -30.74 -38.77
C GLY A 668 5.13 -31.48 -39.32
N ALA A 669 5.54 -32.58 -38.68
CA ALA A 669 6.65 -33.41 -39.12
C ALA A 669 6.38 -34.03 -40.53
N ALA A 670 5.15 -34.57 -40.74
CA ALA A 670 4.74 -35.09 -42.01
C ALA A 670 4.73 -34.01 -43.11
N LEU A 671 4.09 -32.88 -42.83
CA LEU A 671 4.02 -31.74 -43.76
C LEU A 671 5.40 -31.14 -44.06
N TYR A 672 6.27 -31.05 -43.06
CA TYR A 672 7.65 -30.58 -43.22
C TYR A 672 8.45 -31.51 -44.14
N SER A 673 8.34 -32.82 -43.94
CA SER A 673 9.01 -33.80 -44.77
C SER A 673 8.47 -33.85 -46.21
N GLU A 674 7.21 -33.48 -46.45
CA GLU A 674 6.59 -33.47 -47.76
C GLU A 674 6.84 -32.13 -48.51
N HIS A 675 6.69 -31.01 -47.84
CA HIS A 675 6.63 -29.70 -48.49
C HIS A 675 7.88 -28.82 -48.27
N CYS A 676 8.69 -29.09 -47.23
CA CYS A 676 9.84 -28.27 -46.87
C CYS A 676 11.19 -29.02 -47.00
N LEU A 677 11.25 -30.08 -47.75
CA LEU A 677 12.49 -30.85 -47.99
C LEU A 677 13.63 -30.00 -48.56
N VAL A 678 13.30 -28.94 -49.30
CA VAL A 678 14.27 -27.98 -49.85
C VAL A 678 15.09 -27.30 -48.74
N TRP A 679 14.55 -27.22 -47.52
CA TRP A 679 15.23 -26.67 -46.33
C TRP A 679 16.24 -27.65 -45.71
N GLN A 680 16.15 -28.95 -46.01
CA GLN A 680 17.08 -29.93 -45.48
C GLN A 680 18.43 -29.93 -46.21
N GLY A 681 18.52 -29.27 -47.39
CA GLY A 681 19.78 -28.95 -48.03
C GLY A 681 20.58 -27.96 -47.14
N GLN A 682 21.91 -28.15 -47.09
CA GLN A 682 22.81 -27.40 -46.18
C GLN A 682 22.95 -25.89 -46.54
N SER A 683 21.87 -25.16 -46.83
CA SER A 683 21.97 -23.73 -47.06
C SER A 683 22.45 -23.00 -45.82
N ALA A 684 23.31 -21.99 -46.02
CA ALA A 684 23.80 -21.16 -44.90
C ALA A 684 22.64 -20.49 -44.15
N ASP A 685 21.58 -20.10 -44.89
CA ASP A 685 20.41 -19.42 -44.32
C ASP A 685 19.53 -20.35 -43.48
N PHE A 686 19.40 -21.62 -43.82
CA PHE A 686 18.69 -22.59 -42.97
C PHE A 686 19.43 -22.83 -41.65
N ARG A 687 20.76 -22.93 -41.69
CA ARG A 687 21.57 -23.06 -40.47
C ARG A 687 21.50 -21.80 -39.61
N ALA A 688 21.53 -20.64 -40.25
CA ALA A 688 21.38 -19.36 -39.55
C ALA A 688 19.99 -19.21 -38.87
N LEU A 689 18.93 -19.58 -39.59
CA LEU A 689 17.56 -19.56 -39.03
C LEU A 689 17.43 -20.53 -37.83
N ARG A 690 18.00 -21.73 -37.96
CA ARG A 690 17.97 -22.74 -36.90
C ARG A 690 18.81 -22.32 -35.68
N ALA A 691 19.92 -21.62 -35.85
CA ALA A 691 20.75 -21.12 -34.78
C ALA A 691 20.14 -19.94 -34.02
N GLN A 692 19.14 -19.30 -34.61
CA GLN A 692 18.46 -18.12 -34.02
C GLN A 692 17.00 -18.42 -33.64
N LEU A 693 16.62 -19.73 -33.55
CA LEU A 693 15.23 -20.09 -33.28
C LEU A 693 14.67 -19.47 -31.98
N ASP A 694 15.50 -19.40 -30.98
CA ASP A 694 15.09 -18.84 -29.66
C ASP A 694 14.75 -17.33 -29.73
N ASP A 695 15.41 -16.59 -30.67
CA ASP A 695 15.22 -15.14 -30.85
C ASP A 695 14.15 -14.80 -31.90
N VAL A 696 13.67 -15.79 -32.67
CA VAL A 696 12.77 -15.59 -33.82
C VAL A 696 11.32 -15.82 -33.41
N ARG A 697 10.43 -14.87 -33.72
CA ARG A 697 8.99 -14.95 -33.43
C ARG A 697 8.28 -15.99 -34.34
N ASP A 698 7.20 -16.58 -33.83
CA ASP A 698 6.39 -17.60 -34.55
C ASP A 698 5.74 -17.04 -35.82
N ASP A 699 5.29 -15.79 -35.83
CA ASP A 699 4.71 -15.14 -37.01
C ASP A 699 5.73 -14.93 -38.14
N PHE A 700 6.99 -14.68 -37.77
CA PHE A 700 8.07 -14.64 -38.75
C PHE A 700 8.32 -16.03 -39.37
N LEU A 701 8.39 -17.10 -38.56
CA LEU A 701 8.52 -18.47 -39.08
C LEU A 701 7.36 -18.85 -40.02
N TYR A 702 6.14 -18.44 -39.62
CA TYR A 702 4.97 -18.65 -40.48
C TYR A 702 5.11 -17.93 -41.82
N ALA A 703 5.62 -16.70 -41.82
CA ALA A 703 5.87 -15.95 -43.06
C ALA A 703 6.99 -16.61 -43.91
N VAL A 704 8.04 -17.12 -43.28
CA VAL A 704 9.13 -17.83 -43.95
C VAL A 704 8.61 -19.10 -44.66
N ILE A 705 7.74 -19.88 -44.02
CA ILE A 705 7.10 -21.04 -44.63
C ILE A 705 6.27 -20.64 -45.85
N ALA A 706 5.59 -19.51 -45.81
CA ALA A 706 4.69 -19.06 -46.85
C ALA A 706 5.41 -18.36 -48.03
N ALA A 707 6.44 -17.57 -47.75
CA ALA A 707 7.06 -16.65 -48.72
C ALA A 707 8.57 -16.90 -48.95
N GLY A 708 9.22 -17.72 -48.11
CA GLY A 708 10.67 -17.85 -48.06
C GLY A 708 11.38 -16.75 -47.30
N TRP A 709 12.71 -16.85 -47.15
CA TRP A 709 13.54 -15.87 -46.49
C TRP A 709 14.98 -15.90 -47.01
N ARG A 710 15.48 -14.80 -47.56
CA ARG A 710 16.76 -14.69 -48.25
C ARG A 710 16.81 -15.75 -49.40
N ASP A 711 17.83 -16.59 -49.41
CA ASP A 711 17.96 -17.70 -50.38
C ASP A 711 17.17 -18.96 -50.00
N LEU A 712 16.44 -18.93 -48.88
CA LEU A 712 15.56 -20.01 -48.42
C LEU A 712 14.21 -19.92 -49.15
N PRO A 713 13.85 -20.84 -50.06
CA PRO A 713 12.59 -20.77 -50.79
C PRO A 713 11.40 -21.06 -49.87
N PRO A 714 10.16 -20.66 -50.23
CA PRO A 714 8.97 -21.06 -49.51
C PRO A 714 8.79 -22.60 -49.57
N CYS A 715 8.09 -23.17 -48.59
CA CYS A 715 7.68 -24.57 -48.67
C CYS A 715 6.75 -24.79 -49.85
N THR A 716 6.88 -25.92 -50.52
CA THR A 716 6.14 -26.25 -51.76
C THR A 716 4.68 -26.57 -51.49
N GLY A 717 3.81 -26.38 -52.51
CA GLY A 717 2.39 -26.73 -52.42
C GLY A 717 1.50 -25.63 -51.77
N VAL A 718 0.18 -25.87 -51.79
CA VAL A 718 -0.83 -24.98 -51.21
C VAL A 718 -1.13 -25.44 -49.78
N LEU A 719 -0.48 -24.81 -48.82
CA LEU A 719 -0.67 -25.11 -47.42
C LEU A 719 -1.76 -24.18 -46.79
N SER A 720 -2.71 -24.77 -46.09
CA SER A 720 -3.66 -24.00 -45.28
C SER A 720 -2.98 -23.28 -44.13
N ALA A 721 -3.67 -22.30 -43.52
CA ALA A 721 -3.14 -21.58 -42.35
C ALA A 721 -2.79 -22.55 -41.21
N GLY A 722 -3.68 -23.50 -40.89
CA GLY A 722 -3.42 -24.51 -39.84
C GLY A 722 -2.21 -25.40 -40.16
N GLN A 723 -2.06 -25.84 -41.40
CA GLN A 723 -0.91 -26.64 -41.79
C GLN A 723 0.43 -25.89 -41.66
N ARG A 724 0.44 -24.61 -41.97
CA ARG A 724 1.64 -23.79 -41.75
C ARG A 724 1.97 -23.68 -40.26
N TRP A 725 0.96 -23.51 -39.40
CA TRP A 725 1.17 -23.54 -37.97
C TRP A 725 1.65 -24.88 -37.42
N ASP A 726 1.13 -26.00 -37.98
CA ASP A 726 1.64 -27.33 -37.63
C ASP A 726 3.15 -27.44 -37.99
N ILE A 727 3.57 -26.92 -39.15
CA ILE A 727 5.00 -26.88 -39.54
C ILE A 727 5.81 -25.99 -38.61
N VAL A 728 5.31 -24.77 -38.22
CA VAL A 728 5.99 -23.92 -37.25
C VAL A 728 6.16 -24.65 -35.92
N ASN A 729 5.09 -25.25 -35.38
CA ASN A 729 5.13 -26.00 -34.14
C ASN A 729 6.15 -27.14 -34.17
N TYR A 730 6.23 -27.88 -35.28
CA TYR A 730 7.24 -28.93 -35.49
C TYR A 730 8.66 -28.32 -35.55
N PHE A 731 8.84 -27.20 -36.27
CA PHE A 731 10.15 -26.56 -36.43
C PHE A 731 10.70 -26.09 -35.09
N ARG A 732 9.84 -25.70 -34.16
CA ARG A 732 10.20 -25.34 -32.76
C ARG A 732 10.74 -26.52 -31.94
N THR A 733 10.58 -27.77 -32.37
CA THR A 733 11.23 -28.92 -31.70
C THR A 733 12.74 -28.95 -31.88
N PHE A 734 13.27 -28.12 -32.81
CA PHE A 734 14.72 -27.99 -33.03
C PHE A 734 15.38 -26.96 -32.06
N GLU A 735 14.62 -26.29 -31.24
CA GLU A 735 15.15 -25.42 -30.16
C GLU A 735 16.03 -26.22 -29.20
N ALA A 736 17.08 -25.56 -28.68
CA ALA A 736 17.94 -26.14 -27.68
C ALA A 736 17.19 -26.32 -26.34
N ARG A 737 17.48 -27.41 -25.63
CA ARG A 737 17.02 -27.61 -24.25
C ARG A 737 18.16 -27.29 -23.30
N PRO A 738 17.88 -26.77 -22.06
CA PRO A 738 18.90 -26.61 -21.05
C PRO A 738 19.60 -27.93 -20.81
N SER A 739 20.93 -27.88 -20.69
CA SER A 739 21.71 -29.02 -20.23
C SER A 739 21.38 -29.29 -18.77
N ALA A 740 21.13 -30.53 -18.43
CA ALA A 740 20.92 -30.95 -17.04
C ALA A 740 22.17 -30.74 -16.20
#